data_75bb2ce354cd957503eb4d682fa63d1f
#
_entry.id   75bb2ce354cd957503eb4d682fa63d1f
#
_cell.length_a   1.000
_cell.length_b   1.000
_cell.length_c   1.000
_cell.angle_alpha   90.00
_cell.angle_beta   90.00
_cell.angle_gamma   90.00
#
_symmetry.space_group_name_H-M   'P 1'
#
loop_
_entity.id
_entity.type
_entity.pdbx_description
1 polymer ?
#
loop_
_entity_poly.entity_id
_entity_poly.type
_entity_poly.pdbx_seq_one_letter_code
_entity_poly.pdbx_strand_id
1 'polypeptide(L)'
;MEPEETGSGALVNMGVFGHEFGHVLGLPDLYDTDYSSDGLGDWSMMSGGSWGNGGRTPVHFDVWCKYELGWLNPTTLIDNLRDANIPAIEVNPQAYRLWYHGEGGAEYFLVENRQKMLFDSYLPGAGTLVYHIDETRWGNDNEDRYKVGLEQADGKYDHENGRGSDAGDPYPGTSDNRTFDDFSVPDAWNYWGDPTEVAVWNIGDSDSIISANLDVEYDRPLISLASYSFDDASGNGNGRPEGGETVTFNFSLTNQRSAAFNATMTVSADTSAVNLIDNSSHWDNIPAFSGANNSSDPIIFSLPEGFGVTWVTFDLQFVSNDGTYQRDFQIQFLTGLPMIVLIDDDGAVDVDQYYTSALDAVGLPYDLWDINSKESTGYNLLDYKVAIWFTGNNSTSPSLTAENIQDIENFLNAGDKGLFITSQDVAQTLTERGTPQDIEFLQNYLKINYDGLSSDHILDGEPGDIIGDGFKLATAGAGGASNQISQDAIAPVGDASICYRYSPSQIAGTYHSVNAAKVVVFGFGFEAINGDVNGYNSRPEVIYEILAYLTGVTDVPELDPVGSLPKSFALHQNYPNPFNPITRISFHLIKAGEIDLSIYNLIGQKVATLVDGKMEGGHHTVVWDGANNSSGIYFYKLNAGDKVIAKRMTLLK
;
A
#
# COMPACT_ATOMS: atom_id res chain seq x y z
N MET A 1 -34.80 16.36 43.35
CA MET A 1 -35.08 15.07 42.69
C MET A 1 -35.30 14.03 43.79
N GLU A 2 -36.42 13.34 43.77
CA GLU A 2 -36.61 12.18 44.64
C GLU A 2 -35.82 11.00 44.04
N PRO A 3 -35.17 10.13 44.86
CA PRO A 3 -34.50 8.96 44.34
C PRO A 3 -35.53 8.02 43.70
N GLU A 4 -35.44 7.85 42.39
CA GLU A 4 -36.33 6.91 41.68
C GLU A 4 -35.79 5.48 41.88
N GLU A 5 -36.68 4.53 42.09
CA GLU A 5 -36.32 3.11 42.08
C GLU A 5 -36.20 2.63 40.63
N THR A 6 -35.10 1.90 40.34
CA THR A 6 -35.00 1.15 39.11
C THR A 6 -36.11 0.08 39.05
N GLY A 7 -36.47 -0.39 37.86
CA GLY A 7 -37.45 -1.48 37.69
C GLY A 7 -37.08 -2.77 38.46
N SER A 8 -35.92 -2.85 39.06
CA SER A 8 -35.45 -3.94 39.95
C SER A 8 -35.60 -3.62 41.45
N GLY A 9 -36.17 -2.44 41.83
CA GLY A 9 -36.30 -2.00 43.22
C GLY A 9 -35.01 -1.45 43.85
N ALA A 10 -33.96 -1.21 43.06
CA ALA A 10 -32.73 -0.59 43.53
C ALA A 10 -32.77 0.93 43.33
N LEU A 11 -32.08 1.71 44.16
CA LEU A 11 -31.97 3.16 43.97
C LEU A 11 -31.17 3.48 42.69
N VAL A 12 -31.56 4.54 42.01
CA VAL A 12 -30.79 5.09 40.86
C VAL A 12 -29.39 5.49 41.34
N ASN A 13 -28.39 5.12 40.57
CA ASN A 13 -27.01 5.41 40.87
C ASN A 13 -26.64 6.89 40.65
N MET A 14 -25.51 7.32 41.25
CA MET A 14 -25.07 8.72 41.24
C MET A 14 -24.85 9.29 39.84
N GLY A 15 -24.53 8.47 38.87
CA GLY A 15 -24.24 8.90 37.49
C GLY A 15 -25.44 9.61 36.84
N VAL A 16 -26.64 9.07 36.96
CA VAL A 16 -27.85 9.72 36.44
C VAL A 16 -28.06 11.08 37.10
N PHE A 17 -27.93 11.17 38.45
CA PHE A 17 -28.06 12.45 39.14
C PHE A 17 -26.99 13.46 38.71
N GLY A 18 -25.75 13.02 38.47
CA GLY A 18 -24.67 13.88 37.99
C GLY A 18 -24.95 14.42 36.59
N HIS A 19 -25.45 13.57 35.70
CA HIS A 19 -25.86 13.93 34.34
C HIS A 19 -26.99 14.95 34.34
N GLU A 20 -28.13 14.63 35.03
CA GLU A 20 -29.27 15.53 35.12
C GLU A 20 -28.92 16.86 35.80
N PHE A 21 -28.00 16.84 36.75
CA PHE A 21 -27.48 18.08 37.34
C PHE A 21 -26.67 18.91 36.36
N GLY A 22 -25.94 18.27 35.44
CA GLY A 22 -25.27 18.92 34.31
C GLY A 22 -26.25 19.75 33.47
N HIS A 23 -27.44 19.21 33.19
CA HIS A 23 -28.50 19.98 32.51
C HIS A 23 -28.99 21.18 33.34
N VAL A 24 -29.11 21.01 34.65
CA VAL A 24 -29.46 22.14 35.53
C VAL A 24 -28.40 23.25 35.48
N LEU A 25 -27.14 22.91 35.24
CA LEU A 25 -26.04 23.86 35.06
C LEU A 25 -25.97 24.46 33.64
N GLY A 26 -26.77 23.95 32.68
CA GLY A 26 -26.88 24.49 31.33
C GLY A 26 -26.14 23.65 30.25
N LEU A 27 -25.61 22.49 30.58
CA LEU A 27 -24.95 21.63 29.62
C LEU A 27 -25.94 20.84 28.77
N PRO A 28 -25.70 20.62 27.47
CA PRO A 28 -26.48 19.74 26.61
C PRO A 28 -26.13 18.27 26.80
N ASP A 29 -26.95 17.39 26.22
CA ASP A 29 -26.51 16.01 25.95
C ASP A 29 -25.37 16.02 24.95
N LEU A 30 -24.35 15.18 25.21
CA LEU A 30 -23.22 14.94 24.32
C LEU A 30 -23.21 13.49 23.81
N TYR A 31 -24.22 12.68 24.16
CA TYR A 31 -24.56 11.46 23.44
C TYR A 31 -25.49 11.79 22.27
N ASP A 32 -25.59 10.93 21.31
CA ASP A 32 -26.51 11.06 20.19
C ASP A 32 -27.95 10.71 20.65
N THR A 33 -28.84 11.68 20.58
CA THR A 33 -30.24 11.53 21.10
C THR A 33 -31.11 10.73 20.15
N ASP A 34 -30.74 10.53 18.89
CA ASP A 34 -31.47 9.70 17.95
C ASP A 34 -30.90 8.26 17.85
N TYR A 35 -29.81 7.99 18.53
CA TYR A 35 -29.15 6.67 18.64
C TYR A 35 -28.56 6.14 17.33
N SER A 36 -28.22 6.99 16.39
CA SER A 36 -27.51 6.59 15.16
C SER A 36 -26.00 6.44 15.42
N SER A 37 -25.49 7.06 16.49
CA SER A 37 -24.09 7.05 16.92
C SER A 37 -23.97 7.01 18.45
N ASP A 38 -22.72 7.04 18.98
CA ASP A 38 -22.47 7.11 20.44
C ASP A 38 -22.22 8.55 20.93
N GLY A 39 -22.14 9.54 20.01
CA GLY A 39 -21.75 10.90 20.34
C GLY A 39 -20.37 10.95 20.96
N LEU A 40 -20.25 11.43 22.22
CA LEU A 40 -18.97 11.49 22.95
C LEU A 40 -18.66 10.18 23.74
N GLY A 41 -19.51 9.16 23.62
CA GLY A 41 -19.32 7.86 24.28
C GLY A 41 -19.06 7.95 25.79
N ASP A 42 -18.17 7.12 26.30
CA ASP A 42 -17.86 7.01 27.73
C ASP A 42 -16.92 8.11 28.26
N TRP A 43 -16.57 9.10 27.44
CA TRP A 43 -15.55 10.11 27.79
C TRP A 43 -16.13 11.33 28.54
N SER A 44 -17.46 11.44 28.69
CA SER A 44 -18.09 12.54 29.38
C SER A 44 -19.22 12.10 30.31
N MET A 45 -19.37 12.82 31.43
CA MET A 45 -20.55 12.75 32.29
C MET A 45 -21.84 13.08 31.51
N MET A 46 -21.76 13.97 30.51
CA MET A 46 -22.91 14.38 29.68
C MET A 46 -23.16 13.41 28.52
N SER A 47 -22.49 12.25 28.53
CA SER A 47 -22.67 11.15 27.58
C SER A 47 -22.66 9.80 28.32
N GLY A 48 -22.24 8.71 27.65
CA GLY A 48 -22.17 7.35 28.18
C GLY A 48 -21.34 7.21 29.47
N GLY A 49 -20.37 8.10 29.69
CA GLY A 49 -19.55 8.13 30.89
C GLY A 49 -20.30 8.29 32.23
N SER A 50 -21.55 8.79 32.19
CA SER A 50 -22.46 8.78 33.35
C SER A 50 -22.73 7.37 33.88
N TRP A 51 -22.61 6.34 33.05
CA TRP A 51 -22.83 4.93 33.39
C TRP A 51 -21.56 4.20 33.84
N GLY A 52 -20.44 4.90 34.05
CA GLY A 52 -19.21 4.28 34.58
C GLY A 52 -19.49 3.42 35.83
N ASN A 53 -19.00 2.16 35.85
CA ASN A 53 -19.30 1.16 36.90
C ASN A 53 -20.81 0.96 37.12
N GLY A 54 -21.61 1.00 36.08
CA GLY A 54 -23.07 0.93 36.17
C GLY A 54 -23.68 2.17 36.86
N GLY A 55 -23.13 3.34 36.65
CA GLY A 55 -23.54 4.63 37.21
C GLY A 55 -23.12 4.88 38.67
N ARG A 56 -22.30 3.98 39.26
CA ARG A 56 -21.80 4.13 40.64
C ARG A 56 -20.55 4.98 40.72
N THR A 57 -19.75 4.96 39.67
CA THR A 57 -18.52 5.72 39.53
C THR A 57 -18.52 6.38 38.17
N PRO A 58 -19.41 7.38 37.96
CA PRO A 58 -19.46 8.11 36.70
C PRO A 58 -18.13 8.83 36.48
N VAL A 59 -17.77 9.02 35.20
CA VAL A 59 -16.55 9.75 34.85
C VAL A 59 -16.73 11.26 35.07
N HIS A 60 -15.63 12.00 35.05
CA HIS A 60 -15.67 13.45 35.09
C HIS A 60 -16.39 14.04 33.86
N PHE A 61 -16.84 15.29 33.95
CA PHE A 61 -17.14 16.09 32.78
C PHE A 61 -15.87 16.18 31.91
N ASP A 62 -16.05 16.16 30.60
CA ASP A 62 -14.98 16.43 29.64
C ASP A 62 -14.46 17.88 29.74
N VAL A 63 -13.39 18.19 29.02
CA VAL A 63 -12.75 19.51 29.08
C VAL A 63 -13.67 20.64 28.59
N TRP A 64 -14.52 20.39 27.56
CA TRP A 64 -15.45 21.40 27.04
C TRP A 64 -16.52 21.73 28.09
N CYS A 65 -17.14 20.73 28.71
CA CYS A 65 -18.09 20.94 29.80
C CYS A 65 -17.50 21.74 30.96
N LYS A 66 -16.29 21.42 31.38
CA LYS A 66 -15.57 22.17 32.45
C LYS A 66 -15.29 23.62 32.04
N TYR A 67 -14.98 23.84 30.76
CA TYR A 67 -14.75 25.17 30.20
C TYR A 67 -16.04 25.99 30.19
N GLU A 68 -17.16 25.45 29.69
CA GLU A 68 -18.47 26.09 29.68
C GLU A 68 -18.96 26.46 31.08
N LEU A 69 -18.72 25.60 32.06
CA LEU A 69 -19.09 25.87 33.47
C LEU A 69 -18.13 26.86 34.17
N GLY A 70 -17.08 27.32 33.49
CA GLY A 70 -16.07 28.19 34.10
C GLY A 70 -15.23 27.51 35.20
N TRP A 71 -15.22 26.18 35.25
CA TRP A 71 -14.40 25.42 36.21
C TRP A 71 -12.97 25.23 35.75
N LEU A 72 -12.74 25.39 34.45
CA LEU A 72 -11.45 25.35 33.79
C LEU A 72 -11.39 26.46 32.76
N ASN A 73 -10.23 27.08 32.59
CA ASN A 73 -9.94 27.98 31.49
C ASN A 73 -8.75 27.43 30.70
N PRO A 74 -8.99 26.80 29.54
CA PRO A 74 -7.88 26.26 28.74
C PRO A 74 -6.91 27.35 28.33
N THR A 75 -5.62 27.01 28.31
CA THR A 75 -4.59 27.91 27.79
C THR A 75 -4.72 27.98 26.27
N THR A 76 -5.16 29.12 25.75
CA THR A 76 -5.19 29.36 24.30
C THR A 76 -3.77 29.64 23.82
N LEU A 77 -3.27 28.80 22.89
CA LEU A 77 -1.97 29.00 22.28
C LEU A 77 -2.08 30.00 21.12
N ILE A 78 -1.16 30.93 21.07
CA ILE A 78 -1.01 31.90 19.96
C ILE A 78 0.27 31.67 19.15
N ASP A 79 1.18 30.88 19.70
CA ASP A 79 2.44 30.42 19.08
C ASP A 79 2.61 28.92 19.41
N ASN A 80 3.41 28.22 18.61
CA ASN A 80 3.73 26.81 18.83
C ASN A 80 4.42 26.59 20.18
N LEU A 81 4.05 25.53 20.89
CA LEU A 81 4.60 25.16 22.18
C LEU A 81 5.31 23.79 22.11
N ARG A 82 6.60 23.78 22.38
CA ARG A 82 7.42 22.58 22.39
C ARG A 82 7.50 21.98 23.78
N ASP A 83 7.50 20.64 23.86
CA ASP A 83 7.59 19.86 25.10
C ASP A 83 6.57 20.35 26.17
N ALA A 84 5.34 20.63 25.72
CA ALA A 84 4.25 21.01 26.61
C ALA A 84 3.99 19.90 27.62
N ASN A 85 3.92 20.25 28.91
CA ASN A 85 3.49 19.30 29.94
C ASN A 85 1.98 19.36 30.06
N ILE A 86 1.30 18.22 29.85
CA ILE A 86 -0.14 18.05 29.96
C ILE A 86 -0.41 17.17 31.19
N PRO A 87 -0.68 17.76 32.35
CA PRO A 87 -0.94 16.99 33.58
C PRO A 87 -2.34 16.37 33.55
N ALA A 88 -2.50 15.26 34.30
CA ALA A 88 -3.78 14.60 34.48
C ALA A 88 -4.83 15.57 35.03
N ILE A 89 -5.92 15.78 34.27
CA ILE A 89 -6.92 16.83 34.56
C ILE A 89 -7.72 16.54 35.83
N GLU A 90 -7.77 15.29 36.29
CA GLU A 90 -8.45 14.85 37.50
C GLU A 90 -7.85 15.48 38.77
N VAL A 91 -6.58 15.86 38.74
CA VAL A 91 -5.84 16.43 39.86
C VAL A 91 -5.24 17.79 39.58
N ASN A 92 -5.13 18.17 38.31
CA ASN A 92 -4.62 19.47 37.92
C ASN A 92 -5.47 20.02 36.73
N PRO A 93 -6.31 21.02 36.94
CA PRO A 93 -7.25 21.52 35.93
C PRO A 93 -6.50 22.37 34.88
N GLN A 94 -5.71 21.73 34.05
CA GLN A 94 -4.96 22.34 32.94
C GLN A 94 -5.30 21.63 31.62
N ALA A 95 -5.61 22.44 30.61
CA ALA A 95 -5.87 21.99 29.24
C ALA A 95 -5.43 23.08 28.26
N TYR A 96 -5.38 22.73 26.98
CA TYR A 96 -4.99 23.65 25.92
C TYR A 96 -6.13 23.80 24.91
N ARG A 97 -6.26 25.04 24.38
CA ARG A 97 -7.13 25.36 23.24
C ARG A 97 -6.24 25.71 22.06
N LEU A 98 -6.42 24.98 20.96
CA LEU A 98 -5.64 25.12 19.75
C LEU A 98 -6.55 25.57 18.61
N TRP A 99 -6.12 26.57 17.89
CA TRP A 99 -6.65 27.03 16.63
C TRP A 99 -5.63 27.92 15.97
N TYR A 100 -5.70 28.13 14.67
CA TYR A 100 -4.74 28.93 13.93
C TYR A 100 -4.40 30.24 14.66
N HIS A 101 -3.13 30.43 15.07
CA HIS A 101 -2.62 31.56 15.86
C HIS A 101 -3.46 31.97 17.09
N GLY A 102 -4.22 31.05 17.65
CA GLY A 102 -5.11 31.35 18.78
C GLY A 102 -6.33 32.20 18.43
N GLU A 103 -6.64 32.32 17.15
CA GLU A 103 -7.80 33.07 16.70
C GLU A 103 -9.09 32.59 17.37
N GLY A 104 -9.99 33.54 17.61
CA GLY A 104 -11.32 33.25 18.11
C GLY A 104 -12.21 32.73 16.98
N GLY A 105 -13.04 31.71 17.29
CA GLY A 105 -13.99 31.15 16.34
C GLY A 105 -14.94 30.19 17.04
N ALA A 106 -15.94 29.76 16.31
CA ALA A 106 -16.88 28.75 16.81
C ALA A 106 -16.31 27.33 16.73
N GLU A 107 -15.23 27.13 15.99
CA GLU A 107 -14.58 25.84 15.78
C GLU A 107 -13.14 25.91 16.33
N TYR A 108 -12.70 24.84 17.03
CA TYR A 108 -11.38 24.75 17.63
C TYR A 108 -11.14 23.38 18.24
N PHE A 109 -9.88 23.08 18.61
CA PHE A 109 -9.55 21.85 19.33
C PHE A 109 -9.26 22.12 20.81
N LEU A 110 -9.65 21.16 21.68
CA LEU A 110 -9.27 21.14 23.09
C LEU A 110 -8.45 19.89 23.36
N VAL A 111 -7.40 20.06 24.18
CA VAL A 111 -6.47 18.98 24.53
C VAL A 111 -6.39 18.85 26.04
N GLU A 112 -6.67 17.64 26.55
CA GLU A 112 -6.52 17.27 27.96
C GLU A 112 -5.79 15.92 28.09
N ASN A 113 -5.24 15.67 29.27
CA ASN A 113 -4.74 14.35 29.67
C ASN A 113 -5.73 13.73 30.66
N ARG A 114 -6.28 12.57 30.30
CA ARG A 114 -7.21 11.79 31.14
C ARG A 114 -6.54 10.50 31.62
N GLN A 115 -6.60 10.26 32.92
CA GLN A 115 -6.00 9.09 33.55
C GLN A 115 -7.05 8.27 34.32
N LYS A 116 -6.87 6.95 34.39
CA LYS A 116 -7.79 6.03 35.10
C LYS A 116 -7.61 6.15 36.61
N MET A 117 -7.99 7.30 37.16
CA MET A 117 -7.89 7.58 38.60
C MET A 117 -9.16 8.28 39.13
N LEU A 118 -9.36 8.26 40.42
CA LEU A 118 -10.51 8.85 41.10
C LEU A 118 -11.83 8.39 40.45
N PHE A 119 -12.69 9.29 40.05
CA PHE A 119 -13.94 8.98 39.34
C PHE A 119 -13.69 8.44 37.93
N ASP A 120 -12.59 8.78 37.29
CA ASP A 120 -12.22 8.32 35.95
C ASP A 120 -11.58 6.89 35.94
N SER A 121 -11.60 6.20 37.09
CA SER A 121 -11.06 4.82 37.20
C SER A 121 -11.73 3.80 36.27
N TYR A 122 -12.88 4.11 35.71
CA TYR A 122 -13.63 3.25 34.80
C TYR A 122 -13.65 3.76 33.35
N LEU A 123 -12.82 4.75 33.01
CA LEU A 123 -12.61 5.15 31.61
C LEU A 123 -12.16 3.94 30.75
N PRO A 124 -12.52 3.91 29.46
CA PRO A 124 -12.08 2.84 28.54
C PRO A 124 -10.55 2.77 28.43
N GLY A 125 -9.90 3.92 28.31
CA GLY A 125 -8.45 4.09 28.17
C GLY A 125 -7.89 5.22 29.03
N ALA A 126 -6.61 5.53 28.85
CA ALA A 126 -5.93 6.66 29.48
C ALA A 126 -4.89 7.24 28.52
N GLY A 127 -4.76 8.57 28.48
CA GLY A 127 -3.84 9.27 27.60
C GLY A 127 -4.28 10.71 27.31
N THR A 128 -3.68 11.27 26.27
CA THR A 128 -4.08 12.58 25.73
C THR A 128 -5.34 12.44 24.92
N LEU A 129 -6.36 13.23 25.19
CA LEU A 129 -7.58 13.35 24.40
C LEU A 129 -7.55 14.66 23.63
N VAL A 130 -7.92 14.59 22.36
CA VAL A 130 -8.08 15.75 21.47
C VAL A 130 -9.55 15.82 21.08
N TYR A 131 -10.21 16.90 21.41
CA TYR A 131 -11.60 17.13 21.08
C TYR A 131 -11.74 18.18 20.00
N HIS A 132 -12.57 17.91 19.00
CA HIS A 132 -12.99 18.87 17.99
C HIS A 132 -14.30 19.51 18.41
N ILE A 133 -14.30 20.81 18.55
CA ILE A 133 -15.43 21.60 19.07
C ILE A 133 -16.05 22.40 17.96
N ASP A 134 -17.37 22.35 17.86
CA ASP A 134 -18.17 23.26 17.01
C ASP A 134 -19.30 23.91 17.80
N GLU A 135 -19.09 25.15 18.21
CA GLU A 135 -20.08 25.94 18.97
C GLU A 135 -21.33 26.31 18.18
N THR A 136 -21.34 26.10 16.87
CA THR A 136 -22.54 26.33 16.05
C THR A 136 -23.57 25.21 16.19
N ARG A 137 -23.19 24.07 16.77
CA ARG A 137 -24.03 22.91 16.98
C ARG A 137 -24.70 22.96 18.34
N TRP A 138 -25.88 22.33 18.44
CA TRP A 138 -26.63 22.25 19.70
C TRP A 138 -26.31 21.01 20.53
N GLY A 139 -25.84 19.92 19.88
CA GLY A 139 -25.54 18.62 20.46
C GLY A 139 -24.80 17.74 19.47
N ASN A 140 -24.77 16.43 19.75
CA ASN A 140 -24.02 15.43 19.00
C ASN A 140 -24.92 14.48 18.16
N ASP A 141 -26.05 14.99 17.64
CA ASP A 141 -26.99 14.18 16.83
C ASP A 141 -26.62 14.11 15.34
N ASN A 142 -25.40 14.45 14.98
CA ASN A 142 -24.94 14.39 13.59
C ASN A 142 -23.52 13.87 13.58
N GLU A 143 -23.35 12.67 13.05
CA GLU A 143 -22.12 11.88 13.08
C GLU A 143 -20.98 12.53 12.27
N ASP A 144 -21.31 13.28 11.22
CA ASP A 144 -20.35 13.99 10.39
C ASP A 144 -19.85 15.29 11.06
N ARG A 145 -20.53 15.77 12.12
CA ARG A 145 -20.24 17.05 12.73
C ARG A 145 -20.84 17.21 14.12
N TYR A 146 -20.12 16.78 15.13
CA TYR A 146 -20.51 16.92 16.54
C TYR A 146 -20.31 18.34 17.09
N LYS A 147 -21.05 18.66 18.17
CA LYS A 147 -20.73 19.84 19.01
C LYS A 147 -19.40 19.62 19.74
N VAL A 148 -19.19 18.44 20.28
CA VAL A 148 -17.97 18.00 20.96
C VAL A 148 -17.65 16.61 20.43
N GLY A 149 -16.77 16.52 19.47
CA GLY A 149 -16.28 15.26 18.91
C GLY A 149 -14.96 14.85 19.55
N LEU A 150 -14.69 13.56 19.68
CA LEU A 150 -13.39 13.03 20.09
C LEU A 150 -12.63 12.54 18.86
N GLU A 151 -11.44 13.07 18.65
CA GLU A 151 -10.51 12.59 17.63
C GLU A 151 -9.82 11.31 18.11
N GLN A 152 -10.40 10.15 17.76
CA GLN A 152 -10.00 8.84 18.26
C GLN A 152 -8.65 8.43 17.68
N ALA A 153 -7.63 8.23 18.53
CA ALA A 153 -6.24 8.03 18.13
C ALA A 153 -6.02 6.82 17.21
N ASP A 154 -6.89 5.82 17.25
CA ASP A 154 -6.79 4.64 16.40
C ASP A 154 -7.46 4.80 15.02
N GLY A 155 -8.17 5.92 14.78
CA GLY A 155 -8.79 6.26 13.51
C GLY A 155 -9.93 5.35 13.06
N LYS A 156 -10.55 4.60 14.00
CA LYS A 156 -11.65 3.69 13.66
C LYS A 156 -13.01 4.35 13.57
N TYR A 157 -13.14 5.57 14.11
CA TYR A 157 -14.41 6.30 14.15
C TYR A 157 -15.53 5.46 14.82
N ASP A 158 -15.17 4.80 15.91
CA ASP A 158 -16.08 3.88 16.61
C ASP A 158 -17.29 4.62 17.20
N HIS A 159 -17.12 5.86 17.67
CA HIS A 159 -18.23 6.69 18.18
C HIS A 159 -19.23 7.03 17.08
N GLU A 160 -18.78 7.48 15.90
CA GLU A 160 -19.61 7.81 14.74
C GLU A 160 -20.35 6.60 14.19
N ASN A 161 -19.78 5.40 14.39
CA ASN A 161 -20.35 4.13 13.93
C ASN A 161 -21.13 3.35 15.01
N GLY A 162 -21.35 3.94 16.21
CA GLY A 162 -22.09 3.31 17.30
C GLY A 162 -21.45 2.03 17.84
N ARG A 163 -20.10 1.99 17.94
CA ARG A 163 -19.34 0.80 18.37
C ARG A 163 -18.77 0.91 19.78
N GLY A 164 -19.00 2.04 20.44
CA GLY A 164 -18.56 2.30 21.81
C GLY A 164 -17.14 2.85 21.91
N SER A 165 -16.78 3.27 23.12
CA SER A 165 -15.46 3.80 23.45
C SER A 165 -14.51 2.67 23.84
N ASP A 166 -13.22 2.79 23.46
CA ASP A 166 -12.21 1.79 23.78
C ASP A 166 -10.85 2.39 24.22
N ALA A 167 -9.87 1.53 24.46
CA ALA A 167 -8.53 1.95 24.86
C ALA A 167 -7.68 2.46 23.68
N GLY A 168 -8.19 2.43 22.48
CA GLY A 168 -7.58 2.99 21.28
C GLY A 168 -7.87 4.47 21.08
N ASP A 169 -8.94 5.00 21.72
CA ASP A 169 -9.38 6.38 21.55
C ASP A 169 -8.35 7.42 22.02
N PRO A 170 -7.70 7.31 23.22
CA PRO A 170 -6.71 8.28 23.66
C PRO A 170 -5.37 8.11 22.96
N TYR A 171 -4.61 9.20 22.78
CA TYR A 171 -3.24 9.16 22.32
C TYR A 171 -2.27 8.81 23.47
N PRO A 172 -1.25 7.94 23.25
CA PRO A 172 -0.99 7.18 22.03
C PRO A 172 -1.89 5.97 21.83
N GLY A 173 -2.69 5.58 22.84
CA GLY A 173 -3.63 4.46 22.81
C GLY A 173 -3.02 3.11 22.47
N THR A 174 -3.86 2.17 22.07
CA THR A 174 -3.43 0.82 21.66
C THR A 174 -2.77 0.81 20.27
N SER A 175 -3.02 1.83 19.45
CA SER A 175 -2.43 2.01 18.13
C SER A 175 -1.02 2.62 18.17
N ASP A 176 -0.56 3.09 19.34
CA ASP A 176 0.66 3.88 19.53
C ASP A 176 0.72 5.12 18.60
N ASN A 177 -0.44 5.73 18.33
CA ASN A 177 -0.52 6.94 17.54
C ASN A 177 -0.06 8.14 18.37
N ARG A 178 1.00 8.82 17.95
CA ARG A 178 1.64 9.92 18.67
C ARG A 178 1.53 11.25 17.95
N THR A 179 0.65 11.31 16.94
CA THR A 179 0.49 12.49 16.10
C THR A 179 -0.97 12.67 15.70
N PHE A 180 -1.45 13.89 15.89
CA PHE A 180 -2.69 14.44 15.37
C PHE A 180 -2.34 15.70 14.61
N ASP A 181 -2.53 15.75 13.30
CA ASP A 181 -2.24 16.91 12.45
C ASP A 181 -3.06 16.83 11.14
N ASP A 182 -2.93 17.80 10.25
CA ASP A 182 -3.67 17.84 8.96
C ASP A 182 -3.38 16.65 8.02
N PHE A 183 -2.43 15.76 8.36
CA PHE A 183 -2.00 14.62 7.53
C PHE A 183 -2.06 13.28 8.28
N SER A 184 -2.54 13.29 9.52
CA SER A 184 -2.74 12.08 10.33
C SER A 184 -4.13 11.47 10.07
N VAL A 185 -4.40 10.34 10.73
CA VAL A 185 -5.75 9.78 10.85
C VAL A 185 -5.97 9.48 12.33
N PRO A 186 -6.96 10.14 12.96
CA PRO A 186 -7.79 11.23 12.43
C PRO A 186 -6.95 12.45 12.06
N ASP A 187 -7.47 13.30 11.17
CA ASP A 187 -6.81 14.54 10.75
C ASP A 187 -7.32 15.76 11.54
N ALA A 188 -6.54 16.86 11.49
CA ALA A 188 -6.88 18.11 12.14
C ALA A 188 -7.64 19.09 11.23
N TRP A 189 -8.28 18.60 10.17
CA TRP A 189 -9.05 19.47 9.29
C TRP A 189 -10.30 20.01 9.96
N ASN A 190 -10.73 21.18 9.51
CA ASN A 190 -12.00 21.72 9.95
C ASN A 190 -13.18 20.95 9.32
N TYR A 191 -14.37 21.11 9.84
CA TYR A 191 -15.58 20.46 9.30
C TYR A 191 -15.99 20.91 7.88
N TRP A 192 -15.26 21.87 7.28
CA TRP A 192 -15.44 22.32 5.90
C TRP A 192 -14.46 21.65 4.94
N GLY A 193 -13.53 20.86 5.46
CA GLY A 193 -12.51 20.14 4.69
C GLY A 193 -11.27 20.98 4.36
N ASP A 194 -10.98 22.01 5.17
CA ASP A 194 -9.77 22.80 5.05
C ASP A 194 -8.77 22.43 6.16
N PRO A 195 -7.46 22.40 5.90
CA PRO A 195 -6.44 22.20 6.90
C PRO A 195 -6.42 23.36 7.91
N THR A 196 -6.18 23.06 9.19
CA THR A 196 -6.20 24.05 10.29
C THR A 196 -4.83 24.53 10.72
N GLU A 197 -3.76 23.90 10.25
CA GLU A 197 -2.38 24.08 10.72
C GLU A 197 -2.15 23.71 12.20
N VAL A 198 -3.16 23.11 12.84
CA VAL A 198 -3.06 22.61 14.21
C VAL A 198 -2.38 21.23 14.21
N ALA A 199 -1.48 21.03 15.19
CA ALA A 199 -0.95 19.71 15.45
C ALA A 199 -0.71 19.44 16.93
N VAL A 200 -0.93 18.20 17.35
CA VAL A 200 -0.47 17.62 18.61
C VAL A 200 0.42 16.45 18.25
N TRP A 201 1.72 16.54 18.48
CA TRP A 201 2.66 15.55 17.98
C TRP A 201 3.79 15.26 18.97
N ASN A 202 4.55 14.19 18.73
CA ASN A 202 5.54 13.65 19.66
C ASN A 202 4.93 13.41 21.06
N ILE A 203 3.70 12.87 21.07
CA ILE A 203 2.95 12.61 22.30
C ILE A 203 3.65 11.50 23.07
N GLY A 204 3.95 11.77 24.34
CA GLY A 204 4.57 10.83 25.27
C GLY A 204 3.68 9.66 25.67
N ASP A 205 4.24 8.72 26.40
CA ASP A 205 3.47 7.61 26.98
C ASP A 205 2.41 8.14 27.96
N SER A 206 1.32 7.37 28.10
CA SER A 206 0.26 7.68 29.07
C SER A 206 0.81 7.68 30.50
N ASP A 207 0.79 8.84 31.16
CA ASP A 207 1.23 9.06 32.53
C ASP A 207 0.47 10.24 33.14
N SER A 208 0.69 10.46 34.43
CA SER A 208 0.18 11.63 35.19
C SER A 208 0.58 12.99 34.62
N ILE A 209 1.67 13.05 33.84
CA ILE A 209 2.10 14.18 33.02
C ILE A 209 2.54 13.63 31.67
N ILE A 210 1.88 14.03 30.62
CA ILE A 210 2.26 13.66 29.24
C ILE A 210 2.95 14.84 28.60
N SER A 211 4.09 14.61 27.95
CA SER A 211 4.77 15.63 27.13
C SER A 211 4.28 15.53 25.69
N ALA A 212 4.02 16.66 25.06
CA ALA A 212 3.70 16.75 23.64
C ALA A 212 4.15 18.08 23.04
N ASN A 213 4.27 18.15 21.72
CA ASN A 213 4.40 19.40 20.97
C ASN A 213 3.02 19.83 20.49
N LEU A 214 2.70 21.11 20.63
CA LEU A 214 1.41 21.69 20.27
C LEU A 214 1.64 22.81 19.25
N ASP A 215 1.10 22.65 18.04
CA ASP A 215 1.27 23.63 16.95
C ASP A 215 -0.07 24.31 16.64
N VAL A 216 0.00 25.58 16.32
CA VAL A 216 -1.11 26.43 15.87
C VAL A 216 -0.75 27.17 14.57
N GLU A 217 0.40 26.81 13.99
CA GLU A 217 0.88 27.25 12.68
C GLU A 217 1.94 26.27 12.17
N TYR A 218 2.14 26.22 10.86
CA TYR A 218 3.23 25.43 10.28
C TYR A 218 4.58 26.14 10.44
N ASP A 219 5.43 25.65 11.33
CA ASP A 219 6.79 26.17 11.54
C ASP A 219 7.90 25.31 10.93
N ARG A 220 7.54 24.20 10.28
CA ARG A 220 8.48 23.26 9.63
C ARG A 220 7.99 22.86 8.25
N PRO A 221 8.90 22.55 7.32
CA PRO A 221 8.55 22.06 6.00
C PRO A 221 7.85 20.70 6.05
N LEU A 222 7.11 20.34 4.99
CA LEU A 222 6.69 18.98 4.69
C LEU A 222 7.07 18.68 3.24
N ILE A 223 8.22 18.07 3.06
CA ILE A 223 8.78 17.76 1.74
C ILE A 223 8.32 16.37 1.29
N SER A 224 7.90 16.27 0.03
CA SER A 224 7.60 15.01 -0.64
C SER A 224 8.30 14.94 -1.99
N LEU A 225 8.73 13.74 -2.38
CA LEU A 225 9.26 13.48 -3.73
C LEU A 225 8.07 13.30 -4.68
N ALA A 226 7.88 14.27 -5.58
CA ALA A 226 6.73 14.29 -6.49
C ALA A 226 6.95 13.43 -7.73
N SER A 227 8.15 13.50 -8.34
CA SER A 227 8.51 12.74 -9.53
C SER A 227 10.03 12.64 -9.66
N TYR A 228 10.48 11.69 -10.47
CA TYR A 228 11.89 11.61 -10.88
C TYR A 228 12.02 11.07 -12.31
N SER A 229 13.17 11.33 -12.94
CA SER A 229 13.54 10.83 -14.24
C SER A 229 15.05 10.73 -14.39
N PHE A 230 15.50 9.93 -15.34
CA PHE A 230 16.90 9.82 -15.74
C PHE A 230 17.08 10.46 -17.13
N ASP A 231 18.13 11.24 -17.27
CA ASP A 231 18.57 11.79 -18.55
C ASP A 231 19.94 11.19 -18.88
N ASP A 232 19.96 10.32 -19.88
CA ASP A 232 21.11 9.60 -20.41
C ASP A 232 21.48 10.10 -21.82
N ALA A 233 21.12 11.35 -22.17
CA ALA A 233 21.39 11.95 -23.48
C ALA A 233 22.88 11.91 -23.91
N SER A 234 23.79 11.67 -22.97
CA SER A 234 25.21 11.41 -23.25
C SER A 234 25.49 9.95 -23.68
N GLY A 235 24.52 9.05 -23.53
CA GLY A 235 24.52 7.65 -23.92
C GLY A 235 23.62 7.41 -25.13
N ASN A 236 22.68 6.48 -25.01
CA ASN A 236 21.75 6.14 -26.08
C ASN A 236 20.47 6.99 -26.08
N GLY A 237 20.20 7.74 -25.00
CA GLY A 237 19.09 8.68 -24.89
C GLY A 237 17.71 8.02 -24.72
N ASN A 238 17.64 6.80 -24.19
CA ASN A 238 16.40 6.06 -23.99
C ASN A 238 15.73 6.34 -22.64
N GLY A 239 16.37 7.15 -21.77
CA GLY A 239 15.87 7.51 -20.44
C GLY A 239 16.12 6.43 -19.38
N ARG A 240 16.90 5.41 -19.69
CA ARG A 240 17.20 4.29 -18.80
C ARG A 240 18.72 4.23 -18.52
N PRO A 241 19.15 4.20 -17.25
CA PRO A 241 20.58 4.06 -16.94
C PRO A 241 21.14 2.71 -17.39
N GLU A 242 22.21 2.72 -18.19
CA GLU A 242 22.85 1.51 -18.72
C GLU A 242 24.37 1.49 -18.47
N GLY A 243 24.96 0.31 -18.61
CA GLY A 243 26.42 0.14 -18.44
C GLY A 243 27.22 0.98 -19.44
N GLY A 244 28.22 1.72 -18.93
CA GLY A 244 29.06 2.62 -19.72
C GLY A 244 28.55 4.05 -19.82
N GLU A 245 27.37 4.36 -19.30
CA GLU A 245 26.74 5.68 -19.40
C GLU A 245 27.05 6.56 -18.20
N THR A 246 26.98 7.88 -18.45
CA THR A 246 26.87 8.92 -17.43
C THR A 246 25.46 9.50 -17.49
N VAL A 247 24.77 9.45 -16.39
CA VAL A 247 23.34 9.72 -16.27
C VAL A 247 23.10 10.88 -15.33
N THR A 248 22.17 11.77 -15.71
CA THR A 248 21.66 12.82 -14.84
C THR A 248 20.37 12.36 -14.19
N PHE A 249 20.35 12.35 -12.87
CA PHE A 249 19.16 12.04 -12.09
C PHE A 249 18.45 13.33 -11.72
N ASN A 250 17.29 13.54 -12.34
CA ASN A 250 16.41 14.67 -12.12
C ASN A 250 15.24 14.26 -11.23
N PHE A 251 14.85 15.15 -10.32
CA PHE A 251 13.66 14.93 -9.50
C PHE A 251 12.97 16.25 -9.14
N SER A 252 11.71 16.14 -8.76
CA SER A 252 10.89 17.26 -8.28
C SER A 252 10.40 16.99 -6.88
N LEU A 253 10.41 18.03 -6.05
CA LEU A 253 9.92 18.04 -4.68
C LEU A 253 8.66 18.90 -4.58
N THR A 254 7.77 18.56 -3.66
CA THR A 254 6.71 19.44 -3.19
C THR A 254 6.93 19.76 -1.73
N ASN A 255 6.61 21.01 -1.34
CA ASN A 255 6.59 21.44 0.04
C ASN A 255 5.15 21.85 0.39
N GLN A 256 4.55 21.16 1.31
CA GLN A 256 3.14 21.34 1.69
C GLN A 256 2.97 22.15 2.98
N ARG A 257 4.06 22.66 3.60
CA ARG A 257 4.03 23.46 4.83
C ARG A 257 5.00 24.64 4.71
N SER A 258 5.60 25.06 5.83
CA SER A 258 6.49 26.22 5.90
C SER A 258 7.73 26.08 5.00
N ALA A 259 8.40 27.20 4.73
CA ALA A 259 9.55 27.22 3.83
C ALA A 259 10.72 26.38 4.35
N ALA A 260 11.38 25.67 3.44
CA ALA A 260 12.63 24.95 3.70
C ALA A 260 13.83 25.80 3.26
N PHE A 261 14.61 26.29 4.23
CA PHE A 261 15.79 27.13 3.98
C PHE A 261 17.08 26.30 4.03
N ASN A 262 18.08 26.69 3.23
CA ASN A 262 19.38 26.02 3.15
C ASN A 262 19.23 24.52 2.95
N ALA A 263 18.36 24.14 2.01
CA ALA A 263 18.00 22.73 1.81
C ALA A 263 19.06 22.00 0.98
N THR A 264 19.34 20.78 1.35
CA THR A 264 20.24 19.87 0.63
C THR A 264 19.60 18.49 0.50
N MET A 265 19.61 17.91 -0.70
CA MET A 265 19.34 16.50 -0.92
C MET A 265 20.66 15.79 -1.20
N THR A 266 20.97 14.74 -0.44
CA THR A 266 22.15 13.91 -0.66
C THR A 266 21.71 12.51 -1.07
N VAL A 267 22.34 11.95 -2.08
CA VAL A 267 22.05 10.62 -2.63
C VAL A 267 23.18 9.65 -2.31
N SER A 268 22.82 8.44 -1.92
CA SER A 268 23.72 7.29 -1.85
C SER A 268 23.09 6.09 -2.57
N ALA A 269 23.91 5.18 -3.06
CA ALA A 269 23.47 3.96 -3.76
C ALA A 269 23.76 2.72 -2.92
N ASP A 270 22.91 1.70 -3.03
CA ASP A 270 23.05 0.40 -2.35
C ASP A 270 24.22 -0.43 -2.89
N THR A 271 24.79 -0.05 -4.01
CA THR A 271 25.94 -0.71 -4.63
C THR A 271 27.09 0.26 -4.92
N SER A 272 28.30 -0.15 -4.59
CA SER A 272 29.52 0.61 -4.91
C SER A 272 29.87 0.62 -6.40
N ALA A 273 29.18 -0.14 -7.23
CA ALA A 273 29.35 -0.14 -8.67
C ALA A 273 28.77 1.11 -9.33
N VAL A 274 27.81 1.77 -8.69
CA VAL A 274 27.33 3.09 -9.09
C VAL A 274 28.35 4.14 -8.62
N ASN A 275 28.94 4.85 -9.56
CA ASN A 275 29.87 5.92 -9.26
C ASN A 275 29.11 7.26 -9.23
N LEU A 276 28.82 7.77 -8.06
CA LEU A 276 28.21 9.08 -7.87
C LEU A 276 29.27 10.17 -8.14
N ILE A 277 29.13 10.90 -9.24
CA ILE A 277 30.03 11.98 -9.67
C ILE A 277 29.66 13.27 -8.95
N ASP A 278 28.37 13.55 -8.89
CA ASP A 278 27.76 14.56 -8.06
C ASP A 278 26.57 13.95 -7.31
N ASN A 279 26.64 13.95 -6.00
CA ASN A 279 25.66 13.26 -5.15
C ASN A 279 24.80 14.19 -4.31
N SER A 280 24.82 15.49 -4.59
CA SER A 280 24.04 16.45 -3.80
C SER A 280 23.40 17.53 -4.67
N SER A 281 22.22 17.96 -4.28
CA SER A 281 21.49 19.11 -4.84
C SER A 281 21.14 20.09 -3.75
N HIS A 282 21.20 21.40 -4.04
CA HIS A 282 21.05 22.46 -3.06
C HIS A 282 19.98 23.48 -3.47
N TRP A 283 19.27 24.02 -2.48
CA TRP A 283 18.30 25.10 -2.63
C TRP A 283 18.46 26.10 -1.50
N ASP A 284 18.60 27.37 -1.82
CA ASP A 284 18.60 28.43 -0.80
C ASP A 284 17.26 28.47 -0.05
N ASN A 285 16.17 28.27 -0.79
CA ASN A 285 14.82 28.27 -0.27
C ASN A 285 13.87 27.43 -1.15
N ILE A 286 13.07 26.57 -0.53
CA ILE A 286 11.87 25.97 -1.13
C ILE A 286 10.67 26.60 -0.42
N PRO A 287 9.93 27.52 -1.08
CA PRO A 287 8.84 28.24 -0.41
C PRO A 287 7.75 27.33 0.12
N ALA A 288 6.99 27.82 1.08
CA ALA A 288 5.77 27.18 1.56
C ALA A 288 4.79 26.92 0.41
N PHE A 289 4.08 25.82 0.44
CA PHE A 289 3.04 25.43 -0.53
C PHE A 289 3.51 25.51 -1.99
N SER A 290 4.75 25.13 -2.24
CA SER A 290 5.38 25.20 -3.57
C SER A 290 6.13 23.93 -3.92
N GLY A 291 6.72 23.90 -5.12
CA GLY A 291 7.63 22.84 -5.56
C GLY A 291 9.01 23.35 -5.90
N ALA A 292 9.95 22.44 -5.94
CA ALA A 292 11.31 22.66 -6.43
C ALA A 292 11.75 21.47 -7.27
N ASN A 293 12.72 21.70 -8.15
CA ASN A 293 13.42 20.64 -8.85
C ASN A 293 14.93 20.84 -8.75
N ASN A 294 15.70 19.82 -9.13
CA ASN A 294 17.15 19.88 -9.07
C ASN A 294 17.84 20.22 -10.40
N SER A 295 17.13 20.77 -11.38
CA SER A 295 17.66 21.01 -12.72
C SER A 295 18.85 22.00 -12.78
N SER A 296 18.98 22.89 -11.78
CA SER A 296 20.10 23.83 -11.67
C SER A 296 21.33 23.24 -10.98
N ASP A 297 21.15 22.13 -10.24
CA ASP A 297 22.19 21.43 -9.45
C ASP A 297 21.85 19.94 -9.45
N PRO A 298 21.98 19.24 -10.63
CA PRO A 298 21.48 17.88 -10.77
C PRO A 298 22.45 16.84 -10.16
N ILE A 299 21.90 15.75 -9.68
CA ILE A 299 22.69 14.58 -9.30
C ILE A 299 23.24 13.91 -10.56
N ILE A 300 24.51 13.55 -10.56
CA ILE A 300 25.18 12.90 -11.71
C ILE A 300 25.85 11.61 -11.23
N PHE A 301 25.60 10.53 -11.94
CA PHE A 301 26.27 9.26 -11.67
C PHE A 301 26.68 8.56 -12.96
N SER A 302 27.57 7.58 -12.86
CA SER A 302 27.94 6.72 -13.98
C SER A 302 27.91 5.24 -13.59
N LEU A 303 27.62 4.40 -14.59
CA LEU A 303 27.65 2.96 -14.48
C LEU A 303 28.90 2.43 -15.25
N PRO A 304 29.62 1.43 -14.71
CA PRO A 304 30.79 0.87 -15.39
C PRO A 304 30.38 0.15 -16.68
N GLU A 305 31.26 0.11 -17.65
CA GLU A 305 31.05 -0.66 -18.88
C GLU A 305 30.77 -2.14 -18.54
N GLY A 306 29.73 -2.71 -19.14
CA GLY A 306 29.25 -4.06 -18.85
C GLY A 306 28.46 -4.22 -17.56
N PHE A 307 28.02 -3.12 -16.93
CA PHE A 307 27.04 -3.20 -15.84
C PHE A 307 25.75 -3.80 -16.37
N GLY A 308 25.33 -4.89 -15.77
CA GLY A 308 24.18 -5.69 -16.25
C GLY A 308 22.84 -5.11 -15.88
N VAL A 309 21.80 -5.81 -16.32
CA VAL A 309 20.40 -5.53 -15.92
C VAL A 309 20.21 -5.93 -14.48
N THR A 310 19.99 -4.97 -13.60
CA THR A 310 19.82 -5.22 -12.16
C THR A 310 19.08 -4.06 -11.49
N TRP A 311 18.44 -4.35 -10.37
CA TRP A 311 17.84 -3.32 -9.54
C TRP A 311 18.90 -2.55 -8.77
N VAL A 312 18.79 -1.22 -8.78
CA VAL A 312 19.62 -0.29 -8.00
C VAL A 312 18.68 0.53 -7.11
N THR A 313 19.10 0.71 -5.85
CA THR A 313 18.38 1.53 -4.89
C THR A 313 19.16 2.80 -4.59
N PHE A 314 18.54 3.95 -4.72
CA PHE A 314 19.04 5.21 -4.19
C PHE A 314 18.35 5.55 -2.89
N ASP A 315 19.15 5.80 -1.86
CA ASP A 315 18.70 6.42 -0.61
C ASP A 315 18.96 7.94 -0.72
N LEU A 316 17.91 8.73 -0.56
CA LEU A 316 17.93 10.18 -0.68
C LEU A 316 17.66 10.78 0.70
N GLN A 317 18.60 11.58 1.21
CA GLN A 317 18.46 12.28 2.47
C GLN A 317 18.28 13.77 2.22
N PHE A 318 17.13 14.29 2.61
CA PHE A 318 16.83 15.73 2.59
C PHE A 318 17.06 16.34 3.96
N VAL A 319 17.81 17.45 4.00
CA VAL A 319 18.08 18.21 5.22
C VAL A 319 17.84 19.70 4.93
N SER A 320 17.17 20.41 5.83
CA SER A 320 16.96 21.86 5.72
C SER A 320 16.91 22.55 7.08
N ASN A 321 16.77 23.87 7.09
CA ASN A 321 16.62 24.69 8.28
C ASN A 321 17.77 24.45 9.28
N ASP A 322 19.00 24.52 8.75
CA ASP A 322 20.24 24.30 9.49
C ASP A 322 20.30 22.95 10.23
N GLY A 323 19.70 21.91 9.63
CA GLY A 323 19.68 20.55 10.16
C GLY A 323 18.53 20.25 11.12
N THR A 324 17.62 21.19 11.35
CA THR A 324 16.46 20.98 12.25
C THR A 324 15.33 20.21 11.59
N TYR A 325 15.32 20.11 10.24
CA TYR A 325 14.38 19.29 9.50
C TYR A 325 15.15 18.29 8.63
N GLN A 326 14.82 17.03 8.76
CA GLN A 326 15.37 15.94 7.95
C GLN A 326 14.24 15.03 7.45
N ARG A 327 14.37 14.55 6.21
CA ARG A 327 13.47 13.55 5.63
C ARG A 327 14.25 12.67 4.66
N ASP A 328 14.00 11.36 4.76
CA ASP A 328 14.64 10.37 3.92
C ASP A 328 13.63 9.82 2.90
N PHE A 329 14.11 9.57 1.69
CA PHE A 329 13.37 8.93 0.61
C PHE A 329 14.19 7.78 0.06
N GLN A 330 13.52 6.84 -0.58
CA GLN A 330 14.17 5.75 -1.29
C GLN A 330 13.50 5.57 -2.65
N ILE A 331 14.29 5.41 -3.69
CA ILE A 331 13.84 5.02 -5.01
C ILE A 331 14.55 3.76 -5.45
N GLN A 332 13.85 2.92 -6.17
CA GLN A 332 14.42 1.73 -6.80
C GLN A 332 14.14 1.79 -8.29
N PHE A 333 15.13 1.52 -9.10
CA PHE A 333 15.03 1.51 -10.56
C PHE A 333 15.85 0.37 -11.16
N LEU A 334 15.42 -0.08 -12.33
CA LEU A 334 16.11 -1.10 -13.09
C LEU A 334 17.13 -0.45 -14.02
N THR A 335 18.37 -0.95 -14.00
CA THR A 335 19.40 -0.58 -14.99
C THR A 335 19.32 -1.50 -16.20
N GLY A 336 19.65 -0.97 -17.37
CA GLY A 336 19.65 -1.73 -18.62
C GLY A 336 18.25 -2.17 -19.08
N LEU A 337 18.20 -2.72 -20.28
CA LEU A 337 16.96 -3.22 -20.88
C LEU A 337 16.79 -4.71 -20.51
N PRO A 338 15.71 -5.10 -19.81
CA PRO A 338 15.45 -6.50 -19.52
C PRO A 338 15.13 -7.27 -20.81
N MET A 339 15.36 -8.56 -20.81
CA MET A 339 15.04 -9.38 -21.97
C MET A 339 13.52 -9.65 -22.11
N ILE A 340 12.76 -9.46 -21.05
CA ILE A 340 11.33 -9.79 -20.96
C ILE A 340 10.51 -8.53 -20.88
N VAL A 341 9.44 -8.47 -21.67
CA VAL A 341 8.36 -7.50 -21.50
C VAL A 341 7.05 -8.24 -21.22
N LEU A 342 6.32 -7.80 -20.19
CA LEU A 342 4.93 -8.16 -19.94
C LEU A 342 4.04 -7.17 -20.69
N ILE A 343 3.14 -7.65 -21.52
CA ILE A 343 2.16 -6.85 -22.24
C ILE A 343 0.79 -7.10 -21.59
N ASP A 344 0.34 -6.10 -20.87
CA ASP A 344 -0.96 -6.09 -20.23
C ASP A 344 -2.03 -5.58 -21.20
N ASP A 345 -2.91 -6.50 -21.60
CA ASP A 345 -4.09 -6.28 -22.49
C ASP A 345 -5.38 -6.75 -21.79
N ASP A 346 -5.41 -6.74 -20.45
CA ASP A 346 -6.53 -7.27 -19.66
C ASP A 346 -7.70 -6.28 -19.49
N GLY A 347 -7.53 -5.05 -19.92
CA GLY A 347 -8.57 -4.01 -19.89
C GLY A 347 -8.76 -3.38 -18.51
N ALA A 348 -9.82 -3.73 -17.81
CA ALA A 348 -10.16 -3.17 -16.50
C ALA A 348 -9.95 -4.17 -15.34
N VAL A 349 -9.46 -5.36 -15.64
CA VAL A 349 -9.26 -6.44 -14.67
C VAL A 349 -7.77 -6.54 -14.36
N ASP A 350 -7.35 -6.10 -13.19
CA ASP A 350 -5.95 -6.13 -12.74
C ASP A 350 -5.51 -7.58 -12.40
N VAL A 351 -4.84 -8.25 -13.36
CA VAL A 351 -4.24 -9.59 -13.15
C VAL A 351 -2.71 -9.58 -13.19
N ASP A 352 -2.06 -8.44 -13.35
CA ASP A 352 -0.61 -8.25 -13.41
C ASP A 352 0.15 -8.97 -12.31
N GLN A 353 -0.40 -8.93 -11.08
CA GLN A 353 0.22 -9.50 -9.90
C GLN A 353 0.57 -10.99 -10.03
N TYR A 354 -0.18 -11.73 -10.85
CA TYR A 354 0.03 -13.16 -11.05
C TYR A 354 1.22 -13.45 -11.95
N TYR A 355 1.51 -12.55 -12.88
CA TYR A 355 2.67 -12.62 -13.79
C TYR A 355 3.92 -12.08 -13.13
N THR A 356 3.82 -10.88 -12.54
CA THR A 356 4.95 -10.22 -11.88
C THR A 356 5.47 -11.06 -10.71
N SER A 357 4.57 -11.59 -9.86
CA SER A 357 4.99 -12.47 -8.75
C SER A 357 5.66 -13.77 -9.23
N ALA A 358 5.25 -14.31 -10.37
CA ALA A 358 5.87 -15.50 -10.94
C ALA A 358 7.28 -15.19 -11.47
N LEU A 359 7.47 -14.06 -12.16
CA LEU A 359 8.78 -13.61 -12.67
C LEU A 359 9.71 -13.20 -11.52
N ASP A 360 9.21 -12.53 -10.51
CA ASP A 360 9.97 -12.18 -9.30
C ASP A 360 10.47 -13.45 -8.58
N ALA A 361 9.63 -14.48 -8.50
CA ALA A 361 10.01 -15.75 -7.89
C ALA A 361 11.14 -16.48 -8.64
N VAL A 362 11.18 -16.35 -9.97
CA VAL A 362 12.29 -16.90 -10.78
C VAL A 362 13.48 -15.94 -10.89
N GLY A 363 13.38 -14.72 -10.33
CA GLY A 363 14.49 -13.76 -10.24
C GLY A 363 14.87 -13.12 -11.58
N LEU A 364 13.95 -13.07 -12.54
CA LEU A 364 14.19 -12.49 -13.86
C LEU A 364 13.57 -11.08 -13.93
N PRO A 365 14.35 -10.05 -14.28
CA PRO A 365 13.85 -8.71 -14.48
C PRO A 365 13.00 -8.60 -15.76
N TYR A 366 11.99 -7.76 -15.70
CA TYR A 366 11.04 -7.52 -16.79
C TYR A 366 10.60 -6.06 -16.79
N ASP A 367 10.08 -5.60 -17.94
CA ASP A 367 9.27 -4.39 -18.04
C ASP A 367 7.79 -4.78 -18.10
N LEU A 368 6.93 -3.95 -17.53
CA LEU A 368 5.48 -4.07 -17.63
C LEU A 368 4.95 -2.93 -18.51
N TRP A 369 4.20 -3.29 -19.54
CA TRP A 369 3.59 -2.35 -20.48
C TRP A 369 2.07 -2.58 -20.51
N ASP A 370 1.31 -1.68 -19.86
CA ASP A 370 -0.14 -1.61 -19.99
C ASP A 370 -0.49 -0.87 -21.28
N ILE A 371 -0.95 -1.61 -22.30
CA ILE A 371 -1.29 -1.06 -23.62
C ILE A 371 -2.58 -0.23 -23.60
N ASN A 372 -3.39 -0.32 -22.55
CA ASN A 372 -4.60 0.45 -22.38
C ASN A 372 -4.32 1.82 -21.75
N SER A 373 -3.18 1.98 -21.06
CA SER A 373 -2.74 3.27 -20.57
C SER A 373 -2.17 4.12 -21.71
N LYS A 374 -2.60 5.38 -21.80
CA LYS A 374 -2.10 6.31 -22.82
C LYS A 374 -0.64 6.74 -22.62
N GLU A 375 0.04 6.20 -21.61
CA GLU A 375 1.41 6.54 -21.23
C GLU A 375 2.48 5.68 -21.92
N SER A 376 2.12 4.81 -22.84
CA SER A 376 3.01 3.88 -23.55
C SER A 376 3.94 4.56 -24.60
N THR A 377 4.40 5.76 -24.35
CA THR A 377 5.35 6.44 -25.23
C THR A 377 6.78 6.03 -24.88
N GLY A 378 7.36 5.13 -25.67
CA GLY A 378 8.78 4.80 -25.60
C GLY A 378 9.15 3.32 -25.71
N TYR A 379 8.21 2.40 -25.55
CA TYR A 379 8.50 0.97 -25.71
C TYR A 379 8.47 0.55 -27.18
N ASN A 380 9.52 -0.13 -27.61
CA ASN A 380 9.57 -0.81 -28.89
C ASN A 380 9.68 -2.32 -28.64
N LEU A 381 8.64 -3.07 -29.01
CA LEU A 381 8.59 -4.51 -28.77
C LEU A 381 9.81 -5.25 -29.35
N LEU A 382 10.38 -4.73 -30.44
CA LEU A 382 11.56 -5.32 -31.08
C LEU A 382 12.83 -5.27 -30.22
N ASP A 383 12.88 -4.42 -29.20
CA ASP A 383 14.05 -4.31 -28.33
C ASP A 383 14.13 -5.49 -27.34
N TYR A 384 13.00 -6.12 -27.05
CA TYR A 384 12.92 -7.25 -26.12
C TYR A 384 13.19 -8.60 -26.80
N LYS A 385 13.66 -9.57 -26.01
CA LYS A 385 13.86 -10.96 -26.44
C LYS A 385 12.60 -11.78 -26.32
N VAL A 386 11.83 -11.56 -25.25
CA VAL A 386 10.62 -12.30 -24.93
C VAL A 386 9.48 -11.33 -24.64
N ALA A 387 8.34 -11.58 -25.25
CA ALA A 387 7.08 -10.93 -24.92
C ALA A 387 6.13 -11.93 -24.26
N ILE A 388 5.56 -11.56 -23.13
CA ILE A 388 4.48 -12.30 -22.47
C ILE A 388 3.23 -11.44 -22.62
N TRP A 389 2.29 -11.86 -23.43
CA TRP A 389 1.05 -11.15 -23.74
C TRP A 389 -0.13 -11.81 -23.05
N PHE A 390 -0.84 -11.08 -22.20
CA PHE A 390 -2.00 -11.60 -21.47
C PHE A 390 -3.20 -10.66 -21.59
N THR A 391 -4.39 -11.27 -21.68
CA THR A 391 -5.65 -10.54 -21.92
C THR A 391 -6.65 -10.71 -20.78
N GLY A 392 -6.32 -11.46 -19.73
CA GLY A 392 -7.22 -11.71 -18.61
C GLY A 392 -8.55 -12.34 -19.06
N ASN A 393 -9.67 -11.79 -18.56
CA ASN A 393 -11.03 -12.14 -19.01
C ASN A 393 -11.72 -10.95 -19.69
N ASN A 394 -11.01 -10.22 -20.53
CA ASN A 394 -11.47 -8.99 -21.17
C ASN A 394 -12.62 -9.27 -22.16
N SER A 395 -13.84 -9.34 -21.63
CA SER A 395 -15.07 -9.54 -22.42
C SER A 395 -15.65 -8.26 -23.04
N THR A 396 -15.07 -7.08 -22.72
CA THR A 396 -15.64 -5.78 -23.09
C THR A 396 -14.86 -5.03 -24.16
N SER A 397 -13.63 -5.46 -24.44
CA SER A 397 -12.79 -4.93 -25.53
C SER A 397 -12.33 -6.09 -26.40
N PRO A 398 -12.19 -5.94 -27.71
CA PRO A 398 -11.69 -7.07 -28.52
C PRO A 398 -10.24 -7.35 -28.10
N SER A 399 -10.01 -8.49 -27.46
CA SER A 399 -8.67 -9.01 -27.22
C SER A 399 -7.91 -9.03 -28.54
N LEU A 400 -6.71 -8.46 -28.58
CA LEU A 400 -5.88 -8.31 -29.76
C LEU A 400 -6.54 -7.54 -30.93
N THR A 401 -6.27 -6.26 -30.99
CA THR A 401 -6.64 -5.42 -32.15
C THR A 401 -5.82 -5.80 -33.39
N ALA A 402 -6.21 -5.31 -34.56
CA ALA A 402 -5.44 -5.51 -35.80
C ALA A 402 -4.02 -4.92 -35.70
N GLU A 403 -3.85 -3.84 -34.93
CA GLU A 403 -2.54 -3.21 -34.65
C GLU A 403 -1.69 -4.11 -33.76
N ASN A 404 -2.26 -4.63 -32.66
CA ASN A 404 -1.55 -5.58 -31.78
C ASN A 404 -1.08 -6.82 -32.54
N ILE A 405 -1.92 -7.37 -33.41
CA ILE A 405 -1.57 -8.50 -34.28
C ILE A 405 -0.38 -8.14 -35.16
N GLN A 406 -0.41 -6.96 -35.79
CA GLN A 406 0.69 -6.52 -36.65
C GLN A 406 2.00 -6.35 -35.89
N ASP A 407 1.95 -5.85 -34.65
CA ASP A 407 3.14 -5.70 -33.81
C ASP A 407 3.72 -7.05 -33.41
N ILE A 408 2.86 -8.02 -33.05
CA ILE A 408 3.29 -9.40 -32.75
C ILE A 408 3.89 -10.06 -33.98
N GLU A 409 3.27 -9.91 -35.17
CA GLU A 409 3.80 -10.43 -36.43
C GLU A 409 5.17 -9.84 -36.75
N ASN A 410 5.35 -8.53 -36.60
CA ASN A 410 6.64 -7.84 -36.79
C ASN A 410 7.69 -8.37 -35.81
N PHE A 411 7.32 -8.58 -34.55
CA PHE A 411 8.17 -9.13 -33.51
C PHE A 411 8.63 -10.56 -33.86
N LEU A 412 7.72 -11.43 -34.23
CA LEU A 412 8.04 -12.83 -34.60
C LEU A 412 8.83 -12.93 -35.91
N ASN A 413 8.59 -12.02 -36.86
CA ASN A 413 9.31 -11.96 -38.14
C ASN A 413 10.75 -11.43 -37.98
N ALA A 414 11.08 -10.74 -36.90
CA ALA A 414 12.44 -10.32 -36.61
C ALA A 414 13.38 -11.53 -36.29
N GLY A 415 12.83 -12.70 -36.04
CA GLY A 415 13.56 -13.92 -35.71
C GLY A 415 14.21 -13.88 -34.33
N ASP A 416 14.60 -15.04 -33.81
CA ASP A 416 15.25 -15.17 -32.48
C ASP A 416 14.48 -14.45 -31.35
N LYS A 417 13.16 -14.44 -31.42
CA LYS A 417 12.23 -13.88 -30.43
C LYS A 417 11.43 -14.98 -29.74
N GLY A 418 10.88 -14.68 -28.58
CA GLY A 418 9.99 -15.57 -27.84
C GLY A 418 8.64 -14.91 -27.55
N LEU A 419 7.54 -15.54 -27.87
CA LEU A 419 6.19 -15.08 -27.51
C LEU A 419 5.53 -16.11 -26.60
N PHE A 420 5.05 -15.70 -25.45
CA PHE A 420 4.06 -16.41 -24.68
C PHE A 420 2.77 -15.61 -24.71
N ILE A 421 1.73 -16.17 -25.32
CA ILE A 421 0.39 -15.59 -25.33
C ILE A 421 -0.55 -16.47 -24.51
N THR A 422 -1.28 -15.86 -23.59
CA THR A 422 -2.15 -16.54 -22.64
C THR A 422 -3.46 -15.77 -22.49
N SER A 423 -4.56 -16.47 -22.73
CA SER A 423 -5.90 -15.91 -22.81
C SER A 423 -6.93 -17.03 -22.73
N GLN A 424 -8.09 -16.72 -22.17
CA GLN A 424 -9.21 -17.68 -22.18
C GLN A 424 -10.14 -17.54 -23.40
N ASP A 425 -9.97 -16.54 -24.26
CA ASP A 425 -10.93 -16.19 -25.31
C ASP A 425 -10.31 -15.66 -26.64
N VAL A 426 -9.00 -15.64 -26.78
CA VAL A 426 -8.32 -15.12 -28.00
C VAL A 426 -8.62 -15.99 -29.20
N ALA A 427 -8.57 -17.32 -29.10
CA ALA A 427 -8.83 -18.19 -30.24
C ALA A 427 -10.28 -18.10 -30.68
N GLN A 428 -11.24 -18.05 -29.74
CA GLN A 428 -12.65 -17.82 -30.05
C GLN A 428 -12.86 -16.48 -30.73
N THR A 429 -12.40 -15.39 -30.11
CA THR A 429 -12.62 -14.01 -30.61
C THR A 429 -12.08 -13.81 -32.01
N LEU A 430 -10.84 -14.24 -32.27
CA LEU A 430 -10.25 -14.12 -33.62
C LEU A 430 -10.98 -14.99 -34.66
N THR A 431 -11.43 -16.17 -34.27
CA THR A 431 -12.22 -17.04 -35.16
C THR A 431 -13.59 -16.43 -35.48
N GLU A 432 -14.29 -15.88 -34.50
CA GLU A 432 -15.59 -15.22 -34.67
C GLU A 432 -15.49 -13.90 -35.46
N ARG A 433 -14.46 -13.10 -35.23
CA ARG A 433 -14.19 -11.88 -36.00
C ARG A 433 -13.83 -12.21 -37.43
N GLY A 434 -13.05 -13.27 -37.66
CA GLY A 434 -12.86 -13.95 -38.93
C GLY A 434 -12.32 -13.11 -40.08
N THR A 435 -11.58 -12.01 -39.81
CA THR A 435 -10.90 -11.25 -40.87
C THR A 435 -9.77 -12.09 -41.49
N PRO A 436 -9.32 -11.78 -42.72
CA PRO A 436 -8.18 -12.50 -43.28
C PRO A 436 -6.93 -12.44 -42.41
N GLN A 437 -6.67 -11.31 -41.74
CA GLN A 437 -5.55 -11.15 -40.82
C GLN A 437 -5.71 -12.05 -39.58
N ASP A 438 -6.90 -12.11 -38.98
CA ASP A 438 -7.17 -12.97 -37.82
C ASP A 438 -6.89 -14.44 -38.10
N ILE A 439 -7.39 -14.90 -39.26
CA ILE A 439 -7.23 -16.31 -39.67
C ILE A 439 -5.75 -16.59 -39.99
N GLU A 440 -5.08 -15.67 -40.69
CA GLU A 440 -3.66 -15.78 -40.98
C GLU A 440 -2.82 -15.83 -39.69
N PHE A 441 -3.11 -14.95 -38.73
CA PHE A 441 -2.42 -14.92 -37.44
C PHE A 441 -2.62 -16.20 -36.64
N LEU A 442 -3.87 -16.69 -36.53
CA LEU A 442 -4.17 -17.95 -35.85
C LEU A 442 -3.42 -19.14 -36.46
N GLN A 443 -3.45 -19.25 -37.81
CA GLN A 443 -2.95 -20.45 -38.49
C GLN A 443 -1.46 -20.44 -38.79
N ASN A 444 -0.89 -19.26 -39.07
CA ASN A 444 0.50 -19.15 -39.52
C ASN A 444 1.45 -18.72 -38.41
N TYR A 445 0.98 -17.89 -37.45
CA TYR A 445 1.79 -17.39 -36.35
C TYR A 445 1.55 -18.11 -35.03
N LEU A 446 0.28 -18.27 -34.61
CA LEU A 446 -0.04 -19.03 -33.40
C LEU A 446 -0.13 -20.54 -33.64
N LYS A 447 -0.29 -20.93 -34.89
CA LYS A 447 -0.47 -22.36 -35.36
C LYS A 447 -1.54 -23.12 -34.55
N ILE A 448 -2.69 -22.47 -34.36
CA ILE A 448 -3.86 -23.06 -33.70
C ILE A 448 -5.14 -22.80 -34.50
N ASN A 449 -6.15 -23.61 -34.24
CA ASN A 449 -7.56 -23.32 -34.52
C ASN A 449 -8.32 -23.34 -33.20
N TYR A 450 -9.41 -22.59 -33.11
CA TYR A 450 -10.39 -22.71 -32.05
C TYR A 450 -11.16 -24.02 -32.17
N ASP A 451 -11.26 -24.80 -31.09
CA ASP A 451 -11.91 -26.13 -31.03
C ASP A 451 -13.04 -26.20 -29.99
N GLY A 452 -13.62 -25.03 -29.65
CA GLY A 452 -14.71 -24.91 -28.69
C GLY A 452 -14.26 -24.48 -27.32
N LEU A 453 -15.20 -24.48 -26.37
CA LEU A 453 -14.94 -24.08 -24.98
C LEU A 453 -14.65 -25.30 -24.10
N SER A 454 -13.83 -25.10 -23.09
CA SER A 454 -13.65 -26.07 -22.00
C SER A 454 -14.14 -25.48 -20.67
N SER A 455 -14.75 -26.35 -19.85
CA SER A 455 -15.12 -26.07 -18.46
C SER A 455 -14.24 -26.82 -17.45
N ASP A 456 -13.20 -27.49 -17.91
CA ASP A 456 -12.31 -28.27 -17.07
C ASP A 456 -11.26 -27.33 -16.43
N HIS A 457 -11.13 -27.44 -15.13
CA HIS A 457 -10.18 -26.65 -14.34
C HIS A 457 -8.96 -27.43 -13.84
N ILE A 458 -8.84 -28.68 -14.27
CA ILE A 458 -7.67 -29.50 -14.01
C ILE A 458 -7.04 -29.84 -15.35
N LEU A 459 -5.78 -29.46 -15.49
CA LEU A 459 -5.03 -29.67 -16.73
C LEU A 459 -3.87 -30.62 -16.45
N ASP A 460 -3.70 -31.56 -17.35
CA ASP A 460 -2.56 -32.47 -17.33
C ASP A 460 -1.53 -32.05 -18.40
N GLY A 461 -0.26 -32.05 -18.03
CA GLY A 461 0.84 -31.83 -18.97
C GLY A 461 1.00 -33.03 -19.90
N GLU A 462 1.41 -32.77 -21.15
CA GLU A 462 1.62 -33.81 -22.15
C GLU A 462 2.84 -34.66 -21.80
N PRO A 463 2.72 -36.00 -21.67
CA PRO A 463 3.83 -36.85 -21.29
C PRO A 463 4.99 -36.83 -22.30
N GLY A 464 6.21 -36.61 -21.81
CA GLY A 464 7.42 -36.52 -22.62
C GLY A 464 7.62 -35.21 -23.36
N ASP A 465 6.79 -34.20 -23.07
CA ASP A 465 6.88 -32.85 -23.62
C ASP A 465 7.94 -31.99 -22.87
N ILE A 466 8.48 -30.97 -23.54
CA ILE A 466 9.56 -30.15 -22.96
C ILE A 466 9.05 -29.04 -22.01
N ILE A 467 7.74 -28.75 -21.99
CA ILE A 467 7.12 -27.73 -21.14
C ILE A 467 6.20 -28.37 -20.11
N GLY A 468 5.42 -29.40 -20.52
CA GLY A 468 4.34 -29.95 -19.72
C GLY A 468 4.65 -31.27 -19.03
N ASP A 469 5.74 -31.97 -19.35
CA ASP A 469 6.00 -33.31 -18.81
C ASP A 469 6.02 -33.36 -17.29
N GLY A 470 5.15 -34.18 -16.71
CA GLY A 470 5.02 -34.34 -15.26
C GLY A 470 4.26 -33.22 -14.56
N PHE A 471 3.80 -32.19 -15.27
CA PHE A 471 3.03 -31.09 -14.70
C PHE A 471 1.56 -31.42 -14.56
N LYS A 472 0.95 -30.88 -13.53
CA LYS A 472 -0.49 -30.87 -13.31
C LYS A 472 -0.93 -29.51 -12.77
N LEU A 473 -1.91 -28.86 -13.42
CA LEU A 473 -2.35 -27.52 -13.09
C LEU A 473 -3.79 -27.53 -12.59
N ALA A 474 -4.09 -26.65 -11.65
CA ALA A 474 -5.45 -26.29 -11.26
C ALA A 474 -5.70 -24.82 -11.64
N THR A 475 -6.78 -24.52 -12.36
CA THR A 475 -7.13 -23.14 -12.79
C THR A 475 -8.36 -22.62 -12.06
N ALA A 476 -8.65 -23.13 -10.88
CA ALA A 476 -9.74 -22.66 -10.01
C ALA A 476 -9.29 -22.58 -8.56
N GLY A 477 -9.98 -21.73 -7.79
CA GLY A 477 -9.72 -21.53 -6.36
C GLY A 477 -8.94 -20.25 -6.03
N ALA A 478 -8.90 -19.87 -4.74
CA ALA A 478 -8.44 -18.58 -4.27
C ALA A 478 -6.94 -18.29 -4.46
N GLY A 479 -6.11 -19.30 -4.73
CA GLY A 479 -4.69 -19.11 -5.02
C GLY A 479 -4.39 -18.65 -6.45
N GLY A 480 -5.41 -18.65 -7.35
CA GLY A 480 -5.37 -18.06 -8.69
C GLY A 480 -6.36 -16.90 -8.82
N ALA A 481 -6.44 -16.29 -9.99
CA ALA A 481 -7.34 -15.16 -10.25
C ALA A 481 -8.84 -15.54 -10.19
N SER A 482 -9.18 -16.84 -10.26
CA SER A 482 -10.56 -17.36 -10.26
C SER A 482 -11.47 -16.71 -11.32
N ASN A 483 -10.87 -16.29 -12.44
CA ASN A 483 -11.51 -15.52 -13.50
C ASN A 483 -11.84 -16.34 -14.76
N GLN A 484 -11.58 -17.64 -14.75
CA GLN A 484 -11.78 -18.50 -15.93
C GLN A 484 -13.25 -18.86 -16.12
N ILE A 485 -13.87 -18.26 -17.13
CA ILE A 485 -15.31 -18.44 -17.46
C ILE A 485 -15.55 -18.95 -18.88
N SER A 486 -14.54 -18.84 -19.77
CA SER A 486 -14.66 -19.15 -21.21
C SER A 486 -13.36 -19.69 -21.78
N GLN A 487 -12.73 -20.66 -21.11
CA GLN A 487 -11.44 -21.22 -21.55
C GLN A 487 -11.54 -21.82 -22.96
N ASP A 488 -10.66 -21.38 -23.87
CA ASP A 488 -10.58 -21.90 -25.24
C ASP A 488 -9.94 -23.29 -25.27
N ALA A 489 -10.63 -24.27 -25.82
CA ALA A 489 -9.98 -25.46 -26.34
C ALA A 489 -9.38 -25.12 -27.71
N ILE A 490 -8.12 -25.49 -27.93
CA ILE A 490 -7.39 -25.19 -29.16
C ILE A 490 -6.95 -26.47 -29.88
N ALA A 491 -6.86 -26.40 -31.19
CA ALA A 491 -6.35 -27.50 -32.01
C ALA A 491 -5.05 -27.08 -32.71
N PRO A 492 -3.93 -27.81 -32.54
CA PRO A 492 -2.67 -27.49 -33.18
C PRO A 492 -2.76 -27.57 -34.70
N VAL A 493 -2.05 -26.67 -35.39
CA VAL A 493 -1.91 -26.60 -36.84
C VAL A 493 -0.46 -26.86 -37.24
N GLY A 494 -0.26 -27.69 -38.25
CA GLY A 494 1.05 -27.95 -38.81
C GLY A 494 1.98 -28.73 -37.86
N ASP A 495 3.07 -28.13 -37.46
CA ASP A 495 4.13 -28.69 -36.60
C ASP A 495 4.03 -28.24 -35.13
N ALA A 496 2.90 -27.66 -34.73
CA ALA A 496 2.70 -27.28 -33.34
C ALA A 496 2.58 -28.51 -32.43
N SER A 497 3.32 -28.49 -31.34
CA SER A 497 3.32 -29.52 -30.29
C SER A 497 2.38 -29.15 -29.16
N ILE A 498 1.88 -30.16 -28.45
CA ILE A 498 0.98 -29.97 -27.31
C ILE A 498 1.81 -29.93 -26.03
N CYS A 499 1.49 -29.04 -25.10
CA CYS A 499 2.10 -29.02 -23.78
C CYS A 499 1.07 -29.29 -22.65
N TYR A 500 -0.18 -28.86 -22.80
CA TYR A 500 -1.21 -29.08 -21.77
C TYR A 500 -2.55 -29.51 -22.39
N ARG A 501 -3.32 -30.33 -21.64
CA ARG A 501 -4.66 -30.78 -22.01
C ARG A 501 -5.65 -30.49 -20.87
N TYR A 502 -6.88 -30.09 -21.24
CA TYR A 502 -8.05 -30.12 -20.36
C TYR A 502 -8.55 -31.56 -20.18
N SER A 503 -8.55 -32.32 -21.24
CA SER A 503 -8.98 -33.73 -21.28
C SER A 503 -8.24 -34.48 -22.41
N PRO A 504 -8.34 -35.77 -22.51
CA PRO A 504 -7.74 -36.52 -23.63
C PRO A 504 -8.12 -36.03 -25.04
N SER A 505 -9.27 -35.34 -25.17
CA SER A 505 -9.76 -34.81 -26.44
C SER A 505 -9.68 -33.31 -26.61
N GLN A 506 -9.40 -32.55 -25.53
CA GLN A 506 -9.35 -31.09 -25.56
C GLN A 506 -7.97 -30.58 -25.13
N ILE A 507 -7.36 -29.76 -25.97
CA ILE A 507 -6.02 -29.22 -25.78
C ILE A 507 -6.13 -27.84 -25.17
N ALA A 508 -5.30 -27.58 -24.15
CA ALA A 508 -5.24 -26.33 -23.38
C ALA A 508 -4.04 -25.47 -23.78
N GLY A 509 -2.93 -26.05 -24.19
CA GLY A 509 -1.72 -25.32 -24.51
C GLY A 509 -0.90 -26.00 -25.60
N THR A 510 -0.26 -25.19 -26.44
CA THR A 510 0.63 -25.61 -27.52
C THR A 510 1.90 -24.77 -27.58
N TYR A 511 2.92 -25.27 -28.27
CA TYR A 511 4.13 -24.53 -28.59
C TYR A 511 4.69 -24.95 -29.94
N HIS A 512 5.46 -24.04 -30.57
CA HIS A 512 6.06 -24.26 -31.87
C HIS A 512 7.14 -23.22 -32.19
N SER A 513 7.68 -23.29 -33.38
CA SER A 513 8.56 -22.23 -33.93
C SER A 513 7.99 -21.66 -35.22
N VAL A 514 8.20 -20.35 -35.42
CA VAL A 514 7.86 -19.61 -36.65
C VAL A 514 8.98 -18.62 -36.96
N ASN A 515 9.50 -18.64 -38.20
CA ASN A 515 10.56 -17.72 -38.65
C ASN A 515 11.77 -17.61 -37.67
N ALA A 516 12.19 -18.74 -37.07
CA ALA A 516 13.18 -18.83 -36.00
C ALA A 516 12.77 -18.21 -34.66
N ALA A 517 11.60 -17.63 -34.53
CA ALA A 517 11.02 -17.27 -33.25
C ALA A 517 10.31 -18.48 -32.62
N LYS A 518 10.15 -18.45 -31.30
CA LYS A 518 9.47 -19.49 -30.51
C LYS A 518 8.17 -18.94 -29.95
N VAL A 519 7.12 -19.75 -29.98
CA VAL A 519 5.78 -19.36 -29.54
C VAL A 519 5.21 -20.40 -28.60
N VAL A 520 4.63 -19.94 -27.50
CA VAL A 520 3.82 -20.73 -26.56
C VAL A 520 2.42 -20.10 -26.51
N VAL A 521 1.39 -20.91 -26.63
CA VAL A 521 -0.02 -20.45 -26.62
C VAL A 521 -0.80 -21.22 -25.58
N PHE A 522 -1.44 -20.51 -24.64
CA PHE A 522 -2.41 -21.09 -23.73
C PHE A 522 -3.82 -20.60 -24.08
N GLY A 523 -4.79 -21.51 -24.15
CA GLY A 523 -6.22 -21.23 -24.29
C GLY A 523 -6.90 -20.95 -22.95
N PHE A 524 -6.13 -20.67 -21.92
CA PHE A 524 -6.56 -20.26 -20.59
C PHE A 524 -5.65 -19.17 -20.05
N GLY A 525 -6.12 -18.41 -19.05
CA GLY A 525 -5.29 -17.40 -18.39
C GLY A 525 -4.27 -18.04 -17.45
N PHE A 526 -2.99 -17.75 -17.65
CA PHE A 526 -1.90 -18.17 -16.75
C PHE A 526 -2.12 -17.69 -15.32
N GLU A 527 -2.74 -16.52 -15.14
CA GLU A 527 -3.12 -15.94 -13.86
C GLU A 527 -4.04 -16.84 -13.03
N ALA A 528 -4.78 -17.72 -13.69
CA ALA A 528 -5.69 -18.66 -13.04
C ALA A 528 -5.00 -19.85 -12.36
N ILE A 529 -3.76 -20.15 -12.73
CA ILE A 529 -3.02 -21.28 -12.15
C ILE A 529 -2.94 -21.10 -10.64
N ASN A 530 -3.48 -22.08 -9.90
CA ASN A 530 -3.55 -22.08 -8.45
C ASN A 530 -2.47 -22.99 -7.86
N GLY A 531 -1.35 -22.39 -7.44
CA GLY A 531 -0.24 -23.12 -6.83
C GLY A 531 -0.44 -23.50 -5.36
N ASP A 532 -1.54 -23.06 -4.73
CA ASP A 532 -1.83 -23.36 -3.32
C ASP A 532 -2.47 -24.74 -3.13
N VAL A 533 -2.80 -25.43 -4.24
CA VAL A 533 -3.41 -26.77 -4.20
C VAL A 533 -2.31 -27.83 -4.16
N ASN A 534 -2.27 -28.59 -3.08
CA ASN A 534 -1.28 -29.65 -2.89
C ASN A 534 -1.33 -30.69 -4.02
N GLY A 535 -0.19 -30.95 -4.64
CA GLY A 535 -0.04 -31.88 -5.77
C GLY A 535 -0.26 -31.25 -7.15
N TYR A 536 -0.36 -29.92 -7.23
CA TYR A 536 -0.39 -29.16 -8.48
C TYR A 536 0.79 -28.20 -8.57
N ASN A 537 1.23 -27.92 -9.80
CA ASN A 537 2.35 -27.03 -10.05
C ASN A 537 1.94 -25.54 -9.96
N SER A 538 2.87 -24.75 -9.49
CA SER A 538 2.71 -23.31 -9.30
C SER A 538 3.06 -22.50 -10.56
N ARG A 539 2.63 -21.22 -10.60
CA ARG A 539 2.97 -20.30 -11.69
C ARG A 539 4.48 -20.13 -11.89
N PRO A 540 5.33 -19.95 -10.83
CA PRO A 540 6.78 -19.88 -11.00
C PRO A 540 7.38 -21.10 -11.70
N GLU A 541 6.91 -22.32 -11.41
CA GLU A 541 7.38 -23.54 -12.08
C GLU A 541 6.99 -23.53 -13.55
N VAL A 542 5.76 -23.17 -13.87
CA VAL A 542 5.26 -23.15 -15.26
C VAL A 542 5.97 -22.06 -16.08
N ILE A 543 6.12 -20.84 -15.54
CA ILE A 543 6.78 -19.74 -16.27
C ILE A 543 8.26 -20.06 -16.51
N TYR A 544 8.91 -20.75 -15.58
CA TYR A 544 10.30 -21.19 -15.73
C TYR A 544 10.48 -22.07 -16.99
N GLU A 545 9.66 -23.10 -17.16
CA GLU A 545 9.75 -24.00 -18.32
C GLU A 545 9.42 -23.27 -19.64
N ILE A 546 8.43 -22.38 -19.60
CA ILE A 546 8.08 -21.54 -20.75
C ILE A 546 9.27 -20.67 -21.16
N LEU A 547 9.89 -19.97 -20.20
CA LEU A 547 11.02 -19.09 -20.47
C LEU A 547 12.27 -19.86 -20.90
N ALA A 548 12.54 -21.02 -20.31
CA ALA A 548 13.62 -21.90 -20.73
C ALA A 548 13.45 -22.32 -22.20
N TYR A 549 12.23 -22.68 -22.61
CA TYR A 549 11.93 -22.93 -24.01
C TYR A 549 12.12 -21.68 -24.88
N LEU A 550 11.51 -20.56 -24.53
CA LEU A 550 11.52 -19.32 -25.36
C LEU A 550 12.93 -18.76 -25.54
N THR A 551 13.74 -18.71 -24.48
CA THR A 551 15.09 -18.13 -24.51
C THR A 551 16.14 -19.10 -25.02
N GLY A 552 15.92 -20.41 -24.88
CA GLY A 552 16.91 -21.45 -25.10
C GLY A 552 18.04 -21.45 -24.05
N VAL A 553 17.87 -20.70 -22.96
CA VAL A 553 18.83 -20.62 -21.85
C VAL A 553 18.44 -21.68 -20.83
N THR A 554 19.30 -22.68 -20.65
CA THR A 554 19.11 -23.74 -19.64
C THR A 554 19.68 -23.36 -18.27
N ASP A 555 20.36 -22.21 -18.18
CA ASP A 555 20.93 -21.66 -16.95
C ASP A 555 20.08 -20.47 -16.41
N VAL A 556 18.78 -20.48 -16.63
CA VAL A 556 17.85 -19.72 -15.78
C VAL A 556 18.08 -20.24 -14.36
N PRO A 557 18.21 -19.38 -13.33
CA PRO A 557 18.46 -19.84 -11.97
C PRO A 557 17.52 -20.99 -11.64
N GLU A 558 18.08 -22.17 -11.35
CA GLU A 558 17.31 -23.40 -11.10
C GLU A 558 16.33 -23.10 -9.96
N LEU A 559 15.04 -23.15 -10.24
CA LEU A 559 14.03 -23.11 -9.18
C LEU A 559 14.32 -24.30 -8.27
N ASP A 560 14.53 -24.03 -7.00
CA ASP A 560 14.58 -25.11 -6.03
C ASP A 560 13.26 -25.88 -6.11
N PRO A 561 13.27 -27.22 -6.29
CA PRO A 561 12.05 -28.01 -6.43
C PRO A 561 11.08 -27.70 -5.28
N VAL A 562 9.79 -27.67 -5.56
CA VAL A 562 8.75 -27.48 -4.54
C VAL A 562 8.99 -28.46 -3.40
N GLY A 563 9.32 -27.93 -2.20
CA GLY A 563 9.73 -28.70 -1.04
C GLY A 563 11.23 -28.70 -0.74
N SER A 564 12.10 -28.15 -1.62
CA SER A 564 13.49 -27.85 -1.25
C SER A 564 13.57 -26.54 -0.46
N LEU A 565 14.48 -26.51 0.53
CA LEU A 565 14.71 -25.27 1.29
C LEU A 565 15.42 -24.25 0.39
N PRO A 566 14.97 -22.96 0.37
CA PRO A 566 15.63 -21.90 -0.37
C PRO A 566 17.11 -21.79 -0.02
N LYS A 567 17.97 -21.57 -1.01
CA LYS A 567 19.42 -21.42 -0.80
C LYS A 567 19.80 -20.06 -0.22
N SER A 568 18.88 -19.08 -0.27
CA SER A 568 19.09 -17.74 0.28
C SER A 568 17.91 -17.29 1.14
N PHE A 569 18.23 -16.48 2.15
CA PHE A 569 17.22 -15.74 2.92
C PHE A 569 16.90 -14.48 2.13
N ALA A 570 15.64 -14.27 1.79
CA ALA A 570 15.21 -13.13 0.98
C ALA A 570 13.86 -12.59 1.46
N LEU A 571 13.68 -11.30 1.28
CA LEU A 571 12.40 -10.60 1.41
C LEU A 571 12.15 -9.88 0.09
N HIS A 572 11.04 -10.19 -0.58
CA HIS A 572 10.71 -9.62 -1.89
C HIS A 572 9.97 -8.31 -1.75
N GLN A 573 9.92 -7.52 -2.83
CA GLN A 573 9.09 -6.32 -2.89
C GLN A 573 7.63 -6.75 -2.77
N ASN A 574 6.86 -5.99 -1.95
CA ASN A 574 5.42 -6.22 -1.85
C ASN A 574 4.74 -5.90 -3.19
N TYR A 575 3.68 -6.63 -3.48
CA TYR A 575 2.91 -6.38 -4.70
C TYR A 575 1.39 -6.43 -4.41
N PRO A 576 0.65 -5.48 -5.00
CA PRO A 576 1.10 -4.30 -5.72
C PRO A 576 1.90 -3.32 -4.84
N ASN A 577 2.71 -2.44 -5.46
CA ASN A 577 3.36 -1.32 -4.80
C ASN A 577 3.58 -0.17 -5.81
N PRO A 578 2.85 0.96 -5.74
CA PRO A 578 1.85 1.31 -4.71
C PRO A 578 0.65 0.37 -4.67
N PHE A 579 -0.08 0.29 -3.53
CA PHE A 579 -1.23 -0.62 -3.35
C PHE A 579 -2.43 0.10 -2.73
N ASN A 580 -3.65 -0.48 -2.93
CA ASN A 580 -4.92 0.06 -2.43
C ASN A 580 -5.93 -1.06 -2.15
N PRO A 581 -6.37 -1.33 -0.93
CA PRO A 581 -5.62 -1.21 0.32
C PRO A 581 -4.80 -2.46 0.64
N ILE A 582 -4.86 -3.51 -0.23
CA ILE A 582 -4.29 -4.84 0.01
C ILE A 582 -2.99 -5.00 -0.77
N THR A 583 -1.98 -5.57 -0.11
CA THR A 583 -0.72 -5.97 -0.74
C THR A 583 -0.24 -7.32 -0.22
N ARG A 584 0.60 -7.98 -1.00
CA ARG A 584 1.24 -9.25 -0.63
C ARG A 584 2.73 -9.05 -0.42
N ILE A 585 3.28 -9.72 0.56
CA ILE A 585 4.69 -9.71 0.90
C ILE A 585 5.19 -11.14 0.86
N SER A 586 6.13 -11.41 -0.05
CA SER A 586 6.73 -12.73 -0.21
C SER A 586 8.15 -12.74 0.37
N PHE A 587 8.55 -13.87 0.97
CA PHE A 587 9.88 -14.03 1.53
C PHE A 587 10.32 -15.50 1.54
N HIS A 588 11.64 -15.72 1.66
CA HIS A 588 12.23 -17.04 1.66
C HIS A 588 12.98 -17.32 2.95
N LEU A 589 12.75 -18.47 3.56
CA LEU A 589 13.44 -18.95 4.75
C LEU A 589 14.31 -20.17 4.42
N ILE A 590 15.61 -20.08 4.68
CA ILE A 590 16.56 -21.19 4.42
C ILE A 590 16.25 -22.42 5.27
N LYS A 591 15.72 -22.23 6.46
CA LYS A 591 15.39 -23.27 7.44
C LYS A 591 14.29 -22.83 8.38
N ALA A 592 13.63 -23.78 9.01
CA ALA A 592 12.66 -23.51 10.08
C ALA A 592 13.28 -22.68 11.20
N GLY A 593 12.55 -21.67 11.68
CA GLY A 593 13.02 -20.79 12.75
C GLY A 593 11.93 -19.84 13.24
N GLU A 594 12.22 -19.16 14.34
CA GLU A 594 11.40 -18.04 14.82
C GLU A 594 11.59 -16.86 13.90
N ILE A 595 10.49 -16.26 13.44
CA ILE A 595 10.49 -15.08 12.60
C ILE A 595 9.51 -14.02 13.14
N ASP A 596 9.83 -12.76 12.88
CA ASP A 596 8.91 -11.62 13.02
C ASP A 596 8.89 -10.89 11.67
N LEU A 597 7.70 -10.80 11.07
CA LEU A 597 7.46 -9.95 9.91
C LEU A 597 6.46 -8.89 10.35
N SER A 598 6.92 -7.67 10.44
CA SER A 598 6.15 -6.55 10.96
C SER A 598 6.19 -5.36 10.02
N ILE A 599 5.09 -4.60 10.01
CA ILE A 599 4.93 -3.37 9.23
C ILE A 599 5.22 -2.18 10.13
N TYR A 600 5.89 -1.18 9.59
CA TYR A 600 6.26 0.05 10.28
C TYR A 600 5.84 1.25 9.42
N ASN A 601 5.38 2.31 10.04
CA ASN A 601 5.17 3.58 9.37
C ASN A 601 6.50 4.34 9.17
N LEU A 602 6.43 5.51 8.52
CA LEU A 602 7.60 6.31 8.17
C LEU A 602 8.45 6.76 9.39
N ILE A 603 7.84 6.85 10.56
CA ILE A 603 8.52 7.22 11.82
C ILE A 603 9.02 6.01 12.62
N GLY A 604 8.97 4.80 12.01
CA GLY A 604 9.50 3.57 12.60
C GLY A 604 8.56 2.88 13.60
N GLN A 605 7.34 3.32 13.74
CA GLN A 605 6.36 2.66 14.60
C GLN A 605 5.83 1.40 13.92
N LYS A 606 5.69 0.32 14.68
CA LYS A 606 5.09 -0.92 14.23
C LYS A 606 3.58 -0.76 14.13
N VAL A 607 3.04 -0.79 12.91
CA VAL A 607 1.60 -0.66 12.64
C VAL A 607 0.88 -1.99 12.47
N ALA A 608 1.62 -3.06 12.17
CA ALA A 608 1.07 -4.41 12.11
C ALA A 608 2.17 -5.45 12.35
N THR A 609 1.79 -6.60 12.92
CA THR A 609 2.62 -7.81 12.91
C THR A 609 1.91 -8.84 12.04
N LEU A 610 2.52 -9.21 10.92
CA LEU A 610 1.96 -10.16 9.97
C LEU A 610 2.30 -11.60 10.33
N VAL A 611 3.50 -11.81 10.87
CA VAL A 611 3.95 -13.10 11.37
C VAL A 611 4.78 -12.87 12.63
N ASP A 612 4.50 -13.62 13.68
CA ASP A 612 5.29 -13.66 14.93
C ASP A 612 5.25 -15.10 15.44
N GLY A 613 6.36 -15.81 15.25
CA GLY A 613 6.49 -17.19 15.70
C GLY A 613 7.29 -18.08 14.76
N LYS A 614 7.17 -19.39 14.98
CA LYS A 614 7.93 -20.38 14.24
C LYS A 614 7.31 -20.67 12.89
N MET A 615 8.12 -20.56 11.82
CA MET A 615 7.77 -21.01 10.47
C MET A 615 8.76 -22.03 9.95
N GLU A 616 8.28 -22.92 9.06
CA GLU A 616 9.14 -23.88 8.37
C GLU A 616 10.02 -23.16 7.33
N GLY A 617 11.12 -23.81 6.93
CA GLY A 617 11.92 -23.33 5.79
C GLY A 617 11.12 -23.44 4.50
N GLY A 618 11.29 -22.50 3.57
CA GLY A 618 10.56 -22.50 2.30
C GLY A 618 10.20 -21.08 1.84
N HIS A 619 9.36 -21.04 0.81
CA HIS A 619 8.77 -19.82 0.28
C HIS A 619 7.47 -19.51 1.03
N HIS A 620 7.29 -18.26 1.43
CA HIS A 620 6.13 -17.81 2.18
C HIS A 620 5.58 -16.53 1.58
N THR A 621 4.25 -16.39 1.60
CA THR A 621 3.57 -15.16 1.21
C THR A 621 2.52 -14.82 2.26
N VAL A 622 2.50 -13.58 2.68
CA VAL A 622 1.50 -13.03 3.62
C VAL A 622 0.83 -11.81 3.02
N VAL A 623 -0.43 -11.63 3.36
CA VAL A 623 -1.22 -10.49 2.90
C VAL A 623 -1.25 -9.44 4.00
N TRP A 624 -1.05 -8.19 3.63
CA TRP A 624 -1.34 -7.05 4.48
C TRP A 624 -2.51 -6.27 3.90
N ASP A 625 -3.54 -6.07 4.70
CA ASP A 625 -4.64 -5.18 4.42
C ASP A 625 -4.39 -3.85 5.16
N GLY A 626 -4.07 -2.82 4.39
CA GLY A 626 -3.85 -1.46 4.86
C GLY A 626 -5.12 -0.61 4.89
N ALA A 627 -6.33 -1.22 4.82
CA ALA A 627 -7.61 -0.48 4.78
C ALA A 627 -7.78 0.47 5.99
N ASN A 628 -7.20 0.12 7.12
CA ASN A 628 -7.25 0.92 8.35
C ASN A 628 -6.01 1.82 8.54
N ASN A 629 -5.18 1.97 7.52
CA ASN A 629 -3.97 2.77 7.59
C ASN A 629 -4.05 3.92 6.56
N SER A 630 -3.53 5.09 6.89
CA SER A 630 -3.51 6.26 6.01
C SER A 630 -2.67 6.00 4.76
N SER A 631 -3.02 6.68 3.64
CA SER A 631 -2.16 6.72 2.46
C SER A 631 -0.78 7.23 2.86
N GLY A 632 0.28 6.56 2.40
CA GLY A 632 1.64 6.94 2.77
C GLY A 632 2.66 5.83 2.58
N ILE A 633 3.87 6.09 3.04
CA ILE A 633 4.99 5.16 2.97
C ILE A 633 5.03 4.33 4.25
N TYR A 634 5.18 3.01 4.05
CA TYR A 634 5.36 2.02 5.10
C TYR A 634 6.62 1.21 4.83
N PHE A 635 7.17 0.63 5.89
CA PHE A 635 8.25 -0.35 5.80
C PHE A 635 7.77 -1.67 6.35
N TYR A 636 8.14 -2.76 5.72
CA TYR A 636 7.99 -4.09 6.29
C TYR A 636 9.35 -4.69 6.54
N LYS A 637 9.48 -5.34 7.70
CA LYS A 637 10.75 -5.85 8.21
C LYS A 637 10.60 -7.30 8.60
N LEU A 638 11.42 -8.15 7.99
CA LEU A 638 11.53 -9.56 8.30
C LEU A 638 12.76 -9.81 9.16
N ASN A 639 12.55 -10.32 10.36
CA ASN A 639 13.60 -10.80 11.26
C ASN A 639 13.56 -12.32 11.30
N ALA A 640 14.70 -13.00 11.10
CA ALA A 640 14.84 -14.46 11.18
C ALA A 640 16.20 -14.81 11.81
N GLY A 641 16.22 -14.98 13.11
CA GLY A 641 17.44 -15.21 13.88
C GLY A 641 18.39 -14.00 13.83
N ASP A 642 19.56 -14.19 13.21
CA ASP A 642 20.58 -13.14 13.05
C ASP A 642 20.42 -12.32 11.76
N LYS A 643 19.43 -12.66 10.93
CA LYS A 643 19.18 -11.99 9.65
C LYS A 643 17.99 -11.05 9.75
N VAL A 644 18.16 -9.85 9.16
CA VAL A 644 17.16 -8.81 9.11
C VAL A 644 17.15 -8.21 7.72
N ILE A 645 15.98 -8.16 7.08
CA ILE A 645 15.78 -7.44 5.83
C ILE A 645 14.55 -6.54 6.00
N ALA A 646 14.61 -5.32 5.47
CA ALA A 646 13.48 -4.40 5.43
C ALA A 646 13.30 -3.85 4.03
N LYS A 647 12.04 -3.62 3.64
CA LYS A 647 11.68 -2.99 2.36
C LYS A 647 10.58 -1.95 2.57
N ARG A 648 10.45 -1.04 1.60
CA ARG A 648 9.46 0.03 1.58
C ARG A 648 8.26 -0.36 0.73
N MET A 649 7.08 0.15 1.10
CA MET A 649 5.87 0.07 0.31
C MET A 649 5.06 1.36 0.41
N THR A 650 4.20 1.61 -0.56
CA THR A 650 3.37 2.82 -0.63
C THR A 650 1.90 2.42 -0.69
N LEU A 651 1.13 2.85 0.30
CA LEU A 651 -0.33 2.71 0.32
C LEU A 651 -0.95 3.96 -0.31
N LEU A 652 -1.82 3.76 -1.29
CA LEU A 652 -2.66 4.80 -1.91
C LEU A 652 -4.12 4.46 -1.63
N LYS A 653 -4.89 5.44 -1.19
CA LYS A 653 -6.36 5.35 -1.06
C LYS A 653 -7.01 6.38 -1.96
#